data_aaa9428ed8c1f8d8a3e15058c9c57ea4
#
_entry.id   aaa9428ed8c1f8d8a3e15058c9c57ea4
#
_cell.length_a   1.000
_cell.length_b   1.000
_cell.length_c   1.000
_cell.angle_alpha   90.00
_cell.angle_beta   90.00
_cell.angle_gamma   90.00
#
_symmetry.space_group_name_H-M   'P 1'
#
loop_
_entity.id
_entity.type
_entity.pdbx_description
1 polymer ?
#
loop_
_entity_poly.entity_id
_entity_poly.type
_entity_poly.pdbx_seq_one_letter_code
_entity_poly.pdbx_strand_id
1 'polypeptide(L)'
;MSLNPNGTRRLDWTAWVAWGLGAASLLALIAYQYRLLNFMQYGDESETIVAAKMMVAGSNLYRDFFNHHGPLTFLPGMLVELLGGHTVAAHRIFIDFLQLIALASLFFSPLITGRHVVVRVTYVLVVATIYVAVLPAGFGHTYIYQVMSGLMLTIALSGWLLPLLDDVGAQGSTRTIIGSALIACLPFLAITYVPTSAALLIASLHRDNWRRVVFGASAAVVLNLIFLASTGSLRGYLAFHIYLNATVLPLFNEGQAAPLLQNAFFAATSDLGSLLQLALVVGSLAFAAGLKKGFPWRHVLVGLAIGSLLLRGLAFHGLSYQYAALALPLLLVARLDDRSVAMRGMLLILSTVLLVRLVTGGQDERAHIAKYRIPETTEFSRLAKALTQPGDRVLAYSFQNYEYIASDRLPASGYYFYFPWQQKYLEHPVLGIRIDPCEDINTVKPKVVMLHEWKVWDRFEWSSYGGCISSALARDYVRLPHTIYYVRSDIAAAEGLVGGSADTFGASAQVVKGDQIKVRDEVAANDRTVRSVGALMGTYGRRNEGIAALVATLPDGSTKVLSRMPLADMQDNAYAYFDVPAGTHDKLSIQFVEGGGVSFWEAGEAGDAKRACVVVEYSTGPTYRVPGCPVDFSRVGTALPSPR
;
A
#
# COMPACT_ATOMS: atom_id res chain seq x y z
N MET A 1 -28.30 -28.86 24.75
CA MET A 1 -29.68 -29.04 25.30
C MET A 1 -29.55 -29.92 26.54
N SER A 2 -29.71 -29.34 27.73
CA SER A 2 -29.76 -30.12 28.97
C SER A 2 -31.22 -30.51 29.25
N LEU A 3 -31.51 -31.77 29.47
CA LEU A 3 -32.81 -32.21 29.94
C LEU A 3 -32.87 -32.00 31.47
N ASN A 4 -33.91 -31.32 31.94
CA ASN A 4 -34.21 -31.23 33.36
C ASN A 4 -34.81 -32.60 33.83
N PRO A 5 -34.70 -33.01 35.09
CA PRO A 5 -35.32 -34.25 35.60
C PRO A 5 -36.80 -34.40 35.25
N ASN A 6 -37.48 -33.31 34.90
CA ASN A 6 -38.90 -33.29 34.53
C ASN A 6 -39.16 -33.24 33.03
N GLY A 7 -38.20 -33.53 32.18
CA GLY A 7 -38.37 -33.65 30.69
C GLY A 7 -38.65 -32.33 29.94
N THR A 8 -38.68 -31.18 30.64
CA THR A 8 -38.94 -29.87 30.01
C THR A 8 -37.67 -29.28 29.45
N ARG A 9 -37.64 -29.00 28.14
CA ARG A 9 -36.54 -28.28 27.45
C ARG A 9 -36.55 -26.82 27.95
N ARG A 10 -35.66 -26.45 28.86
CA ARG A 10 -35.43 -25.03 29.13
C ARG A 10 -34.73 -24.40 27.91
N LEU A 11 -35.38 -23.42 27.33
CA LEU A 11 -34.74 -22.56 26.31
C LEU A 11 -33.50 -21.89 26.93
N ASP A 12 -32.33 -22.19 26.37
CA ASP A 12 -31.09 -21.50 26.78
C ASP A 12 -31.05 -20.12 26.12
N TRP A 13 -31.69 -19.16 26.75
CA TRP A 13 -31.77 -17.78 26.25
C TRP A 13 -30.37 -17.17 26.03
N THR A 14 -29.34 -17.57 26.81
CA THR A 14 -27.97 -17.06 26.65
C THR A 14 -27.38 -17.49 25.30
N ALA A 15 -27.75 -18.66 24.82
CA ALA A 15 -27.33 -19.13 23.50
C ALA A 15 -27.97 -18.31 22.37
N TRP A 16 -29.27 -18.01 22.47
CA TRP A 16 -29.96 -17.19 21.47
C TRP A 16 -29.41 -15.77 21.40
N VAL A 17 -29.18 -15.15 22.57
CA VAL A 17 -28.55 -13.82 22.65
C VAL A 17 -27.15 -13.86 22.04
N ALA A 18 -26.35 -14.88 22.32
CA ALA A 18 -25.01 -15.02 21.77
C ALA A 18 -25.03 -15.14 20.24
N TRP A 19 -25.96 -15.92 19.66
CA TRP A 19 -26.10 -16.01 18.20
C TRP A 19 -26.51 -14.68 17.59
N GLY A 20 -27.44 -13.95 18.23
CA GLY A 20 -27.85 -12.60 17.79
C GLY A 20 -26.68 -11.61 17.82
N LEU A 21 -25.92 -11.60 18.93
CA LEU A 21 -24.70 -10.79 19.04
C LEU A 21 -23.64 -11.19 18.01
N GLY A 22 -23.44 -12.49 17.77
CA GLY A 22 -22.52 -12.99 16.75
C GLY A 22 -22.88 -12.53 15.35
N ALA A 23 -24.15 -12.62 14.98
CA ALA A 23 -24.64 -12.15 13.67
C ALA A 23 -24.49 -10.62 13.52
N ALA A 24 -24.90 -9.84 14.54
CA ALA A 24 -24.74 -8.40 14.55
C ALA A 24 -23.26 -7.99 14.45
N SER A 25 -22.39 -8.73 15.16
CA SER A 25 -20.94 -8.46 15.15
C SER A 25 -20.30 -8.77 13.80
N LEU A 26 -20.75 -9.80 13.11
CA LEU A 26 -20.28 -10.10 11.74
C LEU A 26 -20.63 -8.96 10.77
N LEU A 27 -21.86 -8.45 10.83
CA LEU A 27 -22.26 -7.31 10.01
C LEU A 27 -21.47 -6.04 10.36
N ALA A 28 -21.26 -5.78 11.66
CA ALA A 28 -20.45 -4.65 12.11
C ALA A 28 -18.98 -4.78 11.67
N LEU A 29 -18.42 -5.98 11.73
CA LEU A 29 -17.07 -6.28 11.26
C LEU A 29 -16.93 -5.99 9.77
N ILE A 30 -17.83 -6.52 8.92
CA ILE A 30 -17.81 -6.28 7.47
C ILE A 30 -17.92 -4.77 7.17
N ALA A 31 -18.82 -4.06 7.87
CA ALA A 31 -18.96 -2.61 7.72
C ALA A 31 -17.69 -1.85 8.13
N TYR A 32 -16.96 -2.34 9.14
CA TYR A 32 -15.70 -1.75 9.56
C TYR A 32 -14.59 -2.03 8.54
N GLN A 33 -14.43 -3.27 8.08
CA GLN A 33 -13.48 -3.66 7.03
C GLN A 33 -13.69 -2.81 5.77
N TYR A 34 -14.94 -2.59 5.34
CA TYR A 34 -15.25 -1.73 4.20
C TYR A 34 -14.67 -0.30 4.35
N ARG A 35 -14.66 0.27 5.58
CA ARG A 35 -14.05 1.58 5.83
C ARG A 35 -12.53 1.56 5.69
N LEU A 36 -11.89 0.42 5.97
CA LEU A 36 -10.44 0.26 5.92
C LEU A 36 -9.91 0.00 4.51
N LEU A 37 -10.77 -0.34 3.52
CA LEU A 37 -10.33 -0.67 2.17
C LEU A 37 -9.44 0.39 1.52
N ASN A 38 -9.69 1.67 1.81
CA ASN A 38 -8.90 2.80 1.30
C ASN A 38 -8.12 3.54 2.40
N PHE A 39 -7.89 2.91 3.54
CA PHE A 39 -7.15 3.53 4.65
C PHE A 39 -5.65 3.28 4.54
N MET A 40 -4.84 4.30 4.68
CA MET A 40 -3.38 4.26 4.74
C MET A 40 -2.71 3.43 3.63
N GLN A 41 -1.97 4.11 2.77
CA GLN A 41 -1.11 3.44 1.80
C GLN A 41 0.13 2.85 2.48
N TYR A 42 0.59 1.68 1.98
CA TYR A 42 1.85 1.07 2.38
C TYR A 42 2.65 0.66 1.14
N GLY A 43 3.95 0.99 1.12
CA GLY A 43 4.80 0.77 -0.06
C GLY A 43 4.90 -0.70 -0.48
N ASP A 44 5.08 -1.61 0.48
CA ASP A 44 5.18 -3.06 0.22
C ASP A 44 3.87 -3.66 -0.33
N GLU A 45 2.70 -3.09 0.06
CA GLU A 45 1.42 -3.48 -0.50
C GLU A 45 1.33 -3.11 -1.98
N SER A 46 1.69 -1.87 -2.31
CA SER A 46 1.71 -1.40 -3.69
C SER A 46 2.72 -2.19 -4.53
N GLU A 47 3.89 -2.52 -3.97
CA GLU A 47 4.87 -3.42 -4.59
C GLU A 47 4.25 -4.78 -4.94
N THR A 48 3.55 -5.39 -3.98
CA THR A 48 2.91 -6.69 -4.14
C THR A 48 1.82 -6.65 -5.24
N ILE A 49 1.01 -5.59 -5.27
CA ILE A 49 -0.06 -5.41 -6.27
C ILE A 49 0.54 -5.19 -7.67
N VAL A 50 1.56 -4.36 -7.80
CA VAL A 50 2.22 -4.11 -9.10
C VAL A 50 2.83 -5.39 -9.66
N ALA A 51 3.47 -6.22 -8.82
CA ALA A 51 3.98 -7.52 -9.24
C ALA A 51 2.87 -8.42 -9.78
N ALA A 52 1.72 -8.50 -9.08
CA ALA A 52 0.56 -9.27 -9.55
C ALA A 52 0.03 -8.74 -10.89
N LYS A 53 -0.06 -7.41 -11.05
CA LYS A 53 -0.46 -6.75 -12.30
C LYS A 53 0.50 -7.07 -13.46
N MET A 54 1.82 -7.05 -13.21
CA MET A 54 2.81 -7.44 -14.20
C MET A 54 2.67 -8.91 -14.63
N MET A 55 2.38 -9.81 -13.67
CA MET A 55 2.14 -11.23 -13.97
C MET A 55 0.93 -11.42 -14.88
N VAL A 56 -0.18 -10.74 -14.61
CA VAL A 56 -1.39 -10.80 -15.46
C VAL A 56 -1.13 -10.22 -16.85
N ALA A 57 -0.26 -9.20 -16.95
CA ALA A 57 0.16 -8.63 -18.21
C ALA A 57 1.17 -9.51 -18.99
N GLY A 58 1.49 -10.72 -18.51
CA GLY A 58 2.31 -11.72 -19.19
C GLY A 58 3.80 -11.70 -18.81
N SER A 59 4.22 -10.88 -17.85
CA SER A 59 5.59 -10.91 -17.32
C SER A 59 5.76 -12.05 -16.31
N ASN A 60 6.84 -12.82 -16.44
CA ASN A 60 7.12 -13.92 -15.51
C ASN A 60 7.91 -13.42 -14.29
N LEU A 61 7.37 -13.70 -13.11
CA LEU A 61 8.00 -13.38 -11.83
C LEU A 61 9.45 -13.93 -11.78
N TYR A 62 10.39 -13.15 -11.28
CA TYR A 62 11.83 -13.42 -11.15
C TYR A 62 12.60 -13.58 -12.48
N ARG A 63 11.95 -13.81 -13.61
CA ARG A 63 12.60 -13.89 -14.90
C ARG A 63 12.60 -12.54 -15.61
N ASP A 64 11.43 -11.93 -15.71
CA ASP A 64 11.20 -10.70 -16.46
C ASP A 64 11.17 -9.48 -15.54
N PHE A 65 10.91 -9.68 -14.25
CA PHE A 65 10.97 -8.62 -13.24
C PHE A 65 11.42 -9.16 -11.88
N PHE A 66 12.01 -8.27 -11.13
CA PHE A 66 12.57 -8.53 -9.81
C PHE A 66 11.51 -8.56 -8.73
N ASN A 67 11.61 -9.53 -7.83
CA ASN A 67 11.12 -9.44 -6.47
C ASN A 67 11.89 -10.39 -5.55
N HIS A 68 11.99 -10.06 -4.27
CA HIS A 68 12.70 -10.87 -3.27
C HIS A 68 11.75 -11.63 -2.34
N HIS A 69 10.44 -11.41 -2.43
CA HIS A 69 9.42 -12.20 -1.73
C HIS A 69 9.08 -13.49 -2.48
N GLY A 70 8.47 -14.46 -1.79
CA GLY A 70 8.10 -15.72 -2.39
C GLY A 70 6.86 -15.62 -3.30
N PRO A 71 6.64 -16.62 -4.19
CA PRO A 71 5.60 -16.54 -5.22
C PRO A 71 4.18 -16.47 -4.66
N LEU A 72 3.91 -17.07 -3.49
CA LEU A 72 2.60 -17.02 -2.85
C LEU A 72 2.19 -15.62 -2.39
N THR A 73 3.12 -14.69 -2.30
CA THR A 73 2.81 -13.28 -2.01
C THR A 73 1.98 -12.66 -3.14
N PHE A 74 2.19 -13.08 -4.37
CA PHE A 74 1.62 -12.44 -5.57
C PHE A 74 0.44 -13.21 -6.17
N LEU A 75 0.39 -14.54 -6.01
CA LEU A 75 -0.63 -15.39 -6.65
C LEU A 75 -2.07 -15.00 -6.30
N PRO A 76 -2.43 -14.68 -5.03
CA PRO A 76 -3.78 -14.20 -4.74
C PRO A 76 -4.10 -12.87 -5.43
N GLY A 77 -3.14 -11.94 -5.50
CA GLY A 77 -3.30 -10.67 -6.21
C GLY A 77 -3.46 -10.87 -7.72
N MET A 78 -2.74 -11.82 -8.31
CA MET A 78 -2.93 -12.20 -9.70
C MET A 78 -4.38 -12.68 -9.96
N LEU A 79 -4.97 -13.44 -9.05
CA LEU A 79 -6.38 -13.83 -9.16
C LEU A 79 -7.32 -12.62 -9.06
N VAL A 80 -7.03 -11.67 -8.16
CA VAL A 80 -7.82 -10.43 -8.02
C VAL A 80 -7.75 -9.61 -9.31
N GLU A 81 -6.56 -9.43 -9.89
CA GLU A 81 -6.35 -8.72 -11.16
C GLU A 81 -7.08 -9.41 -12.33
N LEU A 82 -7.03 -10.75 -12.43
CA LEU A 82 -7.76 -11.52 -13.45
C LEU A 82 -9.28 -11.37 -13.33
N LEU A 83 -9.79 -11.10 -12.14
CA LEU A 83 -11.21 -10.81 -11.89
C LEU A 83 -11.59 -9.34 -12.12
N GLY A 84 -10.64 -8.51 -12.60
CA GLY A 84 -10.86 -7.09 -12.87
C GLY A 84 -10.66 -6.16 -11.67
N GLY A 85 -10.02 -6.64 -10.61
CA GLY A 85 -9.76 -5.87 -9.39
C GLY A 85 -8.43 -5.10 -9.44
N HIS A 86 -8.38 -3.93 -10.12
CA HIS A 86 -7.14 -3.17 -10.37
C HIS A 86 -6.81 -2.11 -9.30
N THR A 87 -7.45 -2.16 -8.15
CA THR A 87 -7.29 -1.16 -7.08
C THR A 87 -6.74 -1.79 -5.79
N VAL A 88 -6.13 -0.97 -4.93
CA VAL A 88 -5.72 -1.41 -3.58
C VAL A 88 -6.90 -1.99 -2.80
N ALA A 89 -8.06 -1.33 -2.86
CA ALA A 89 -9.27 -1.79 -2.20
C ALA A 89 -9.70 -3.21 -2.63
N ALA A 90 -9.61 -3.53 -3.92
CA ALA A 90 -9.95 -4.86 -4.43
C ALA A 90 -9.03 -5.96 -3.85
N HIS A 91 -7.72 -5.68 -3.73
CA HIS A 91 -6.77 -6.62 -3.14
C HIS A 91 -6.99 -6.80 -1.63
N ARG A 92 -7.39 -5.75 -0.93
CA ARG A 92 -7.72 -5.83 0.51
C ARG A 92 -8.96 -6.66 0.80
N ILE A 93 -9.94 -6.73 -0.12
CA ILE A 93 -11.08 -7.64 0.00
C ILE A 93 -10.62 -9.09 0.17
N PHE A 94 -9.52 -9.50 -0.50
CA PHE A 94 -8.94 -10.83 -0.28
C PHE A 94 -8.43 -11.00 1.16
N ILE A 95 -7.79 -9.99 1.73
CA ILE A 95 -7.34 -10.02 3.15
C ILE A 95 -8.53 -10.09 4.09
N ASP A 96 -9.58 -9.29 3.85
CA ASP A 96 -10.81 -9.32 4.64
C ASP A 96 -11.44 -10.71 4.63
N PHE A 97 -11.52 -11.33 3.45
CA PHE A 97 -12.00 -12.72 3.31
C PHE A 97 -11.12 -13.72 4.08
N LEU A 98 -9.80 -13.58 4.03
CA LEU A 98 -8.88 -14.42 4.77
C LEU A 98 -9.00 -14.22 6.29
N GLN A 99 -9.24 -12.99 6.75
CA GLN A 99 -9.56 -12.68 8.16
C GLN A 99 -10.86 -13.39 8.60
N LEU A 100 -11.90 -13.37 7.79
CA LEU A 100 -13.15 -14.09 8.07
C LEU A 100 -12.93 -15.62 8.18
N ILE A 101 -12.10 -16.20 7.31
CA ILE A 101 -11.72 -17.61 7.41
C ILE A 101 -10.95 -17.89 8.70
N ALA A 102 -10.02 -17.03 9.09
CA ALA A 102 -9.28 -17.16 10.34
C ALA A 102 -10.20 -17.09 11.56
N LEU A 103 -11.14 -16.13 11.60
CA LEU A 103 -12.15 -16.03 12.66
C LEU A 103 -13.08 -17.25 12.70
N ALA A 104 -13.50 -17.75 11.53
CA ALA A 104 -14.28 -18.98 11.45
C ALA A 104 -13.47 -20.19 11.97
N SER A 105 -12.18 -20.26 11.64
CA SER A 105 -11.31 -21.35 12.12
C SER A 105 -11.13 -21.32 13.65
N LEU A 106 -11.07 -20.12 14.25
CA LEU A 106 -11.09 -19.95 15.71
C LEU A 106 -12.43 -20.41 16.30
N PHE A 107 -13.55 -19.96 15.73
CA PHE A 107 -14.90 -20.31 16.19
C PHE A 107 -15.19 -21.83 16.14
N PHE A 108 -14.74 -22.50 15.08
CA PHE A 108 -14.90 -23.93 14.87
C PHE A 108 -13.68 -24.76 15.31
N SER A 109 -12.77 -24.17 16.08
CA SER A 109 -11.63 -24.92 16.62
C SER A 109 -12.08 -26.10 17.46
N PRO A 110 -11.54 -27.31 17.24
CA PRO A 110 -11.86 -28.49 18.04
C PRO A 110 -11.68 -28.28 19.56
N LEU A 111 -10.77 -27.38 19.95
CA LEU A 111 -10.53 -27.04 21.35
C LEU A 111 -11.77 -26.47 22.04
N ILE A 112 -12.59 -25.72 21.33
CA ILE A 112 -13.71 -24.97 21.93
C ILE A 112 -15.07 -25.31 21.34
N THR A 113 -15.17 -26.25 20.37
CA THR A 113 -16.47 -26.66 19.79
C THR A 113 -17.40 -27.27 20.82
N GLY A 114 -16.88 -27.91 21.89
CA GLY A 114 -17.65 -28.44 23.02
C GLY A 114 -18.03 -27.35 24.06
N ARG A 115 -17.57 -26.12 23.92
CA ARG A 115 -17.88 -24.99 24.83
C ARG A 115 -19.18 -24.31 24.43
N HIS A 116 -19.81 -23.68 25.41
CA HIS A 116 -21.04 -22.92 25.18
C HIS A 116 -20.80 -21.82 24.12
N VAL A 117 -21.79 -21.57 23.26
CA VAL A 117 -21.68 -20.63 22.14
C VAL A 117 -21.29 -19.21 22.61
N VAL A 118 -21.70 -18.79 23.80
CA VAL A 118 -21.30 -17.50 24.40
C VAL A 118 -19.78 -17.36 24.45
N VAL A 119 -19.06 -18.39 24.94
CA VAL A 119 -17.59 -18.39 25.04
C VAL A 119 -16.97 -18.24 23.66
N ARG A 120 -17.47 -19.00 22.70
CA ARG A 120 -16.97 -19.01 21.32
C ARG A 120 -17.17 -17.65 20.63
N VAL A 121 -18.38 -17.09 20.74
CA VAL A 121 -18.71 -15.76 20.18
C VAL A 121 -17.85 -14.67 20.84
N THR A 122 -17.76 -14.65 22.18
CA THR A 122 -16.97 -13.65 22.89
C THR A 122 -15.50 -13.68 22.45
N TYR A 123 -14.91 -14.88 22.39
CA TYR A 123 -13.50 -15.00 22.01
C TYR A 123 -13.25 -14.49 20.59
N VAL A 124 -14.08 -14.93 19.63
CA VAL A 124 -13.95 -14.49 18.22
C VAL A 124 -14.17 -12.98 18.10
N LEU A 125 -15.09 -12.42 18.89
CA LEU A 125 -15.36 -10.97 18.88
C LEU A 125 -14.19 -10.16 19.44
N VAL A 126 -13.51 -10.66 20.47
CA VAL A 126 -12.24 -10.05 20.96
C VAL A 126 -11.22 -10.01 19.83
N VAL A 127 -10.98 -11.15 19.16
CA VAL A 127 -10.01 -11.23 18.06
C VAL A 127 -10.43 -10.35 16.88
N ALA A 128 -11.71 -10.37 16.49
CA ALA A 128 -12.23 -9.53 15.42
C ALA A 128 -12.04 -8.03 15.70
N THR A 129 -12.28 -7.61 16.95
CA THR A 129 -12.05 -6.21 17.36
C THR A 129 -10.57 -5.85 17.23
N ILE A 130 -9.65 -6.74 17.61
CA ILE A 130 -8.21 -6.51 17.44
C ILE A 130 -7.86 -6.39 15.94
N TYR A 131 -8.40 -7.25 15.09
CA TYR A 131 -8.14 -7.23 13.65
C TYR A 131 -8.46 -5.88 13.00
N VAL A 132 -9.59 -5.26 13.37
CA VAL A 132 -10.04 -4.04 12.67
C VAL A 132 -9.79 -2.75 13.43
N ALA A 133 -9.61 -2.78 14.75
CA ALA A 133 -9.43 -1.58 15.55
C ALA A 133 -7.99 -1.38 16.06
N VAL A 134 -7.15 -2.42 16.08
CA VAL A 134 -5.78 -2.33 16.61
C VAL A 134 -4.75 -2.55 15.51
N LEU A 135 -4.83 -3.65 14.76
CA LEU A 135 -3.81 -4.02 13.78
C LEU A 135 -3.69 -3.04 12.58
N PRO A 136 -4.76 -2.32 12.13
CA PRO A 136 -4.62 -1.36 11.03
C PRO A 136 -3.64 -0.23 11.29
N ALA A 137 -3.41 0.15 12.55
CA ALA A 137 -2.38 1.13 12.91
C ALA A 137 -0.96 0.66 12.51
N GLY A 138 -0.72 -0.66 12.45
CA GLY A 138 0.50 -1.30 11.98
C GLY A 138 0.35 -1.96 10.60
N PHE A 139 -0.57 -1.46 9.75
CA PHE A 139 -0.84 -2.00 8.39
C PHE A 139 -1.45 -3.42 8.35
N GLY A 140 -2.06 -3.90 9.45
CA GLY A 140 -2.66 -5.24 9.51
C GLY A 140 -3.86 -5.48 8.58
N HIS A 141 -4.38 -4.46 7.91
CA HIS A 141 -5.46 -4.54 6.92
C HIS A 141 -4.94 -4.60 5.47
N THR A 142 -3.63 -4.54 5.25
CA THR A 142 -3.02 -4.42 3.93
C THR A 142 -2.75 -5.78 3.28
N TYR A 143 -2.70 -5.80 1.95
CA TYR A 143 -2.36 -6.98 1.15
C TYR A 143 -0.84 -7.19 1.09
N ILE A 144 -0.27 -7.76 2.15
CA ILE A 144 1.16 -8.05 2.28
C ILE A 144 1.40 -9.46 2.84
N TYR A 145 2.59 -10.00 2.57
CA TYR A 145 2.95 -11.37 2.98
C TYR A 145 2.91 -11.59 4.49
N GLN A 146 3.22 -10.56 5.30
CA GLN A 146 3.18 -10.65 6.76
C GLN A 146 1.75 -10.87 7.29
N VAL A 147 0.77 -10.19 6.73
CA VAL A 147 -0.65 -10.36 7.08
C VAL A 147 -1.13 -11.74 6.65
N MET A 148 -0.82 -12.13 5.40
CA MET A 148 -1.19 -13.45 4.88
C MET A 148 -0.59 -14.60 5.71
N SER A 149 0.69 -14.54 6.04
CA SER A 149 1.36 -15.57 6.85
C SER A 149 0.77 -15.65 8.27
N GLY A 150 0.47 -14.51 8.89
CA GLY A 150 -0.16 -14.46 10.20
C GLY A 150 -1.54 -15.09 10.23
N LEU A 151 -2.36 -14.80 9.22
CA LEU A 151 -3.70 -15.40 9.06
C LEU A 151 -3.61 -16.89 8.75
N MET A 152 -2.69 -17.32 7.88
CA MET A 152 -2.44 -18.75 7.61
C MET A 152 -1.99 -19.49 8.87
N LEU A 153 -1.13 -18.88 9.69
CA LEU A 153 -0.73 -19.43 10.99
C LEU A 153 -1.92 -19.51 11.94
N THR A 154 -2.76 -18.47 12.02
CA THR A 154 -3.97 -18.49 12.86
C THR A 154 -4.88 -19.66 12.49
N ILE A 155 -5.09 -19.90 11.20
CA ILE A 155 -5.91 -21.03 10.69
C ILE A 155 -5.26 -22.38 11.02
N ALA A 156 -3.96 -22.53 10.76
CA ALA A 156 -3.25 -23.78 11.02
C ALA A 156 -3.15 -24.10 12.52
N LEU A 157 -2.89 -23.10 13.36
CA LEU A 157 -2.84 -23.25 14.81
C LEU A 157 -4.21 -23.61 15.38
N SER A 158 -5.25 -22.83 15.10
CA SER A 158 -6.57 -23.03 15.68
C SER A 158 -7.29 -24.28 15.17
N GLY A 159 -7.15 -24.57 13.87
CA GLY A 159 -7.84 -25.68 13.22
C GLY A 159 -7.16 -27.04 13.41
N TRP A 160 -5.87 -27.06 13.65
CA TRP A 160 -5.08 -28.29 13.63
C TRP A 160 -4.04 -28.42 14.75
N LEU A 161 -3.03 -27.53 14.82
CA LEU A 161 -1.85 -27.76 15.65
C LEU A 161 -2.14 -27.68 17.15
N LEU A 162 -2.88 -26.67 17.62
CA LEU A 162 -3.22 -26.55 19.05
C LEU A 162 -4.15 -27.67 19.52
N PRO A 163 -5.19 -28.10 18.77
CA PRO A 163 -5.94 -29.32 19.08
C PRO A 163 -5.07 -30.58 19.17
N LEU A 164 -4.06 -30.70 18.29
CA LEU A 164 -3.10 -31.81 18.33
C LEU A 164 -2.23 -31.80 19.58
N LEU A 165 -1.76 -30.63 20.02
CA LEU A 165 -0.97 -30.48 21.24
C LEU A 165 -1.78 -30.82 22.51
N ASP A 166 -3.07 -30.54 22.48
CA ASP A 166 -3.97 -30.76 23.62
C ASP A 166 -4.66 -32.12 23.61
N ASP A 167 -4.30 -33.01 22.66
CA ASP A 167 -4.86 -34.35 22.47
C ASP A 167 -6.41 -34.36 22.28
N VAL A 168 -6.95 -33.24 21.75
CA VAL A 168 -8.38 -33.10 21.53
C VAL A 168 -8.79 -33.58 20.15
N GLY A 169 -9.62 -34.61 20.13
CA GLY A 169 -10.30 -35.14 18.95
C GLY A 169 -9.48 -36.11 18.10
N ALA A 170 -10.17 -37.07 17.50
CA ALA A 170 -9.62 -37.89 16.43
C ALA A 170 -9.19 -37.00 15.29
N GLN A 171 -7.91 -36.98 14.99
CA GLN A 171 -7.33 -36.10 14.00
C GLN A 171 -7.83 -36.48 12.61
N GLY A 172 -8.81 -35.73 12.11
CA GLY A 172 -9.29 -35.92 10.76
C GLY A 172 -8.15 -35.78 9.76
N SER A 173 -8.03 -36.71 8.83
CA SER A 173 -6.98 -36.73 7.81
C SER A 173 -6.86 -35.39 7.05
N THR A 174 -8.00 -34.80 6.70
CA THR A 174 -8.09 -33.53 5.96
C THR A 174 -7.49 -32.36 6.73
N ARG A 175 -7.78 -32.21 8.03
CA ARG A 175 -7.22 -31.13 8.86
C ARG A 175 -5.70 -31.21 8.97
N THR A 176 -5.17 -32.42 9.11
CA THR A 176 -3.73 -32.65 9.16
C THR A 176 -3.05 -32.25 7.85
N ILE A 177 -3.63 -32.66 6.70
CA ILE A 177 -3.09 -32.35 5.38
C ILE A 177 -3.15 -30.83 5.13
N ILE A 178 -4.29 -30.20 5.34
CA ILE A 178 -4.45 -28.75 5.11
C ILE A 178 -3.54 -27.95 6.07
N GLY A 179 -3.54 -28.28 7.36
CA GLY A 179 -2.71 -27.55 8.35
C GLY A 179 -1.22 -27.65 8.05
N SER A 180 -0.72 -28.85 7.70
CA SER A 180 0.68 -29.02 7.33
C SER A 180 1.02 -28.34 6.01
N ALA A 181 0.12 -28.33 5.03
CA ALA A 181 0.29 -27.61 3.78
C ALA A 181 0.38 -26.10 4.01
N LEU A 182 -0.51 -25.52 4.83
CA LEU A 182 -0.48 -24.09 5.17
C LEU A 182 0.85 -23.69 5.83
N ILE A 183 1.35 -24.51 6.77
CA ILE A 183 2.66 -24.24 7.41
C ILE A 183 3.79 -24.37 6.39
N ALA A 184 3.78 -25.37 5.51
CA ALA A 184 4.80 -25.57 4.49
C ALA A 184 4.78 -24.50 3.37
N CYS A 185 3.68 -23.77 3.23
CA CYS A 185 3.57 -22.63 2.32
C CYS A 185 4.30 -21.37 2.82
N LEU A 186 4.55 -21.22 4.12
CA LEU A 186 5.15 -20.00 4.70
C LEU A 186 6.48 -19.60 4.06
N PRO A 187 7.44 -20.50 3.80
CA PRO A 187 8.69 -20.17 3.11
C PRO A 187 8.50 -19.62 1.70
N PHE A 188 7.37 -19.90 1.05
CA PHE A 188 7.01 -19.38 -0.26
C PHE A 188 6.31 -18.02 -0.19
N LEU A 189 6.10 -17.46 0.99
CA LEU A 189 5.80 -16.05 1.22
C LEU A 189 7.09 -15.26 1.47
N ALA A 190 7.93 -15.73 2.42
CA ALA A 190 9.25 -15.18 2.67
C ALA A 190 10.19 -16.27 3.19
N ILE A 191 11.45 -16.27 2.72
CA ILE A 191 12.47 -17.29 3.10
C ILE A 191 12.73 -17.31 4.61
N THR A 192 12.55 -16.20 5.28
CA THR A 192 12.74 -16.02 6.73
C THR A 192 11.75 -16.83 7.57
N TYR A 193 10.67 -17.37 7.00
CA TYR A 193 9.75 -18.26 7.69
C TYR A 193 10.20 -19.73 7.70
N VAL A 194 11.32 -20.10 7.07
CA VAL A 194 11.83 -21.48 7.06
C VAL A 194 11.99 -22.04 8.47
N PRO A 195 12.64 -21.35 9.44
CA PRO A 195 12.77 -21.87 10.81
C PRO A 195 11.43 -22.07 11.51
N THR A 196 10.50 -21.10 11.37
CA THR A 196 9.15 -21.17 11.94
C THR A 196 8.38 -22.37 11.36
N SER A 197 8.38 -22.51 10.04
CA SER A 197 7.71 -23.60 9.34
C SER A 197 8.27 -24.96 9.76
N ALA A 198 9.60 -25.13 9.76
CA ALA A 198 10.25 -26.35 10.16
C ALA A 198 9.92 -26.73 11.61
N ALA A 199 10.03 -25.79 12.55
CA ALA A 199 9.73 -26.02 13.96
C ALA A 199 8.26 -26.45 14.18
N LEU A 200 7.29 -25.78 13.51
CA LEU A 200 5.88 -26.13 13.64
C LEU A 200 5.56 -27.51 13.01
N LEU A 201 6.15 -27.83 11.85
CA LEU A 201 6.00 -29.16 11.24
C LEU A 201 6.58 -30.25 12.14
N ILE A 202 7.79 -30.04 12.72
CA ILE A 202 8.40 -30.99 13.66
C ILE A 202 7.53 -31.15 14.91
N ALA A 203 7.03 -30.05 15.49
CA ALA A 203 6.12 -30.10 16.64
C ALA A 203 4.82 -30.90 16.36
N SER A 204 4.40 -30.92 15.10
CA SER A 204 3.19 -31.62 14.67
C SER A 204 3.37 -33.12 14.42
N LEU A 205 4.61 -33.61 14.29
CA LEU A 205 4.88 -35.01 13.98
C LEU A 205 4.44 -35.91 15.14
N HIS A 206 3.61 -36.89 14.83
CA HIS A 206 3.19 -37.95 15.73
C HIS A 206 3.23 -39.29 14.98
N ARG A 207 3.39 -40.40 15.73
CA ARG A 207 3.51 -41.74 15.13
C ARG A 207 2.34 -42.10 14.18
N ASP A 208 1.15 -41.58 14.51
CA ASP A 208 -0.09 -41.96 13.79
C ASP A 208 -0.44 -40.99 12.64
N ASN A 209 0.25 -39.81 12.55
CA ASN A 209 -0.09 -38.79 11.57
C ASN A 209 1.04 -38.36 10.62
N TRP A 210 2.30 -38.77 10.86
CA TRP A 210 3.47 -38.31 10.15
C TRP A 210 3.34 -38.41 8.62
N ARG A 211 2.74 -39.49 8.10
CA ARG A 211 2.52 -39.68 6.65
C ARG A 211 1.66 -38.58 6.07
N ARG A 212 0.61 -38.16 6.79
CA ARG A 212 -0.31 -37.09 6.37
C ARG A 212 0.34 -35.73 6.45
N VAL A 213 1.15 -35.50 7.49
CA VAL A 213 1.94 -34.25 7.64
C VAL A 213 2.92 -34.14 6.49
N VAL A 214 3.70 -35.18 6.22
CA VAL A 214 4.66 -35.19 5.10
C VAL A 214 3.93 -35.04 3.77
N PHE A 215 2.80 -35.73 3.56
CA PHE A 215 2.03 -35.58 2.33
C PHE A 215 1.56 -34.14 2.12
N GLY A 216 0.92 -33.53 3.13
CA GLY A 216 0.42 -32.15 3.01
C GLY A 216 1.55 -31.14 2.78
N ALA A 217 2.66 -31.26 3.53
CA ALA A 217 3.83 -30.41 3.37
C ALA A 217 4.48 -30.58 1.99
N SER A 218 4.69 -31.82 1.55
CA SER A 218 5.27 -32.10 0.23
C SER A 218 4.38 -31.63 -0.92
N ALA A 219 3.06 -31.80 -0.81
CA ALA A 219 2.12 -31.31 -1.81
C ALA A 219 2.23 -29.78 -1.98
N ALA A 220 2.30 -29.04 -0.88
CA ALA A 220 2.46 -27.60 -0.92
C ALA A 220 3.78 -27.18 -1.58
N VAL A 221 4.90 -27.83 -1.22
CA VAL A 221 6.21 -27.55 -1.83
C VAL A 221 6.20 -27.88 -3.33
N VAL A 222 5.70 -29.06 -3.69
CA VAL A 222 5.66 -29.51 -5.10
C VAL A 222 4.81 -28.59 -5.96
N LEU A 223 3.64 -28.14 -5.48
CA LEU A 223 2.78 -27.21 -6.23
C LEU A 223 3.49 -25.87 -6.49
N ASN A 224 4.19 -25.33 -5.50
CA ASN A 224 4.97 -24.09 -5.69
C ASN A 224 6.13 -24.30 -6.67
N LEU A 225 6.84 -25.43 -6.61
CA LEU A 225 7.92 -25.76 -7.55
C LEU A 225 7.40 -25.97 -8.98
N ILE A 226 6.22 -26.62 -9.15
CA ILE A 226 5.57 -26.75 -10.45
C ILE A 226 5.25 -25.38 -11.02
N PHE A 227 4.68 -24.46 -10.23
CA PHE A 227 4.42 -23.09 -10.67
C PHE A 227 5.70 -22.40 -11.14
N LEU A 228 6.77 -22.43 -10.33
CA LEU A 228 8.04 -21.81 -10.68
C LEU A 228 8.70 -22.42 -11.92
N ALA A 229 8.57 -23.73 -12.11
CA ALA A 229 9.10 -24.43 -13.27
C ALA A 229 8.28 -24.11 -14.54
N SER A 230 6.95 -24.13 -14.45
CA SER A 230 6.06 -23.89 -15.59
C SER A 230 6.16 -22.46 -16.15
N THR A 231 6.49 -21.48 -15.30
CA THR A 231 6.69 -20.08 -15.68
C THR A 231 8.14 -19.75 -16.03
N GLY A 232 9.07 -20.72 -15.98
CA GLY A 232 10.51 -20.47 -16.19
C GLY A 232 11.15 -19.63 -15.09
N SER A 233 10.47 -19.46 -13.95
CA SER A 233 10.85 -18.57 -12.85
C SER A 233 11.83 -19.21 -11.84
N LEU A 234 12.10 -20.50 -11.93
CA LEU A 234 12.85 -21.24 -10.90
C LEU A 234 14.27 -20.70 -10.69
N ARG A 235 15.02 -20.39 -11.76
CA ARG A 235 16.38 -19.81 -11.65
C ARG A 235 16.33 -18.44 -10.97
N GLY A 236 15.38 -17.60 -11.35
CA GLY A 236 15.21 -16.28 -10.76
C GLY A 236 14.74 -16.36 -9.30
N TYR A 237 13.89 -17.32 -8.95
CA TYR A 237 13.53 -17.61 -7.57
C TYR A 237 14.77 -17.95 -6.72
N LEU A 238 15.67 -18.81 -7.22
CA LEU A 238 16.92 -19.12 -6.53
C LEU A 238 17.84 -17.91 -6.44
N ALA A 239 17.89 -17.08 -7.48
CA ALA A 239 18.73 -15.88 -7.51
C ALA A 239 18.22 -14.78 -6.55
N PHE A 240 16.94 -14.45 -6.60
CA PHE A 240 16.40 -13.31 -5.84
C PHE A 240 15.83 -13.70 -4.50
N HIS A 241 14.99 -14.76 -4.43
CA HIS A 241 14.36 -15.14 -3.17
C HIS A 241 15.33 -15.89 -2.23
N ILE A 242 16.30 -16.66 -2.75
CA ILE A 242 17.25 -17.40 -1.93
C ILE A 242 18.57 -16.64 -1.82
N TYR A 243 19.32 -16.52 -2.92
CA TYR A 243 20.69 -15.99 -2.90
C TYR A 243 20.73 -14.52 -2.45
N LEU A 244 19.92 -13.64 -3.05
CA LEU A 244 19.94 -12.22 -2.69
C LEU A 244 19.57 -12.02 -1.21
N ASN A 245 18.53 -12.69 -0.70
CA ASN A 245 18.13 -12.58 0.70
C ASN A 245 19.16 -13.17 1.67
N ALA A 246 19.89 -14.20 1.26
CA ALA A 246 20.88 -14.86 2.12
C ALA A 246 22.26 -14.19 2.09
N THR A 247 22.64 -13.55 0.98
CA THR A 247 24.03 -13.09 0.78
C THR A 247 24.16 -11.60 0.49
N VAL A 248 23.25 -11.00 -0.27
CA VAL A 248 23.36 -9.60 -0.66
C VAL A 248 22.67 -8.68 0.33
N LEU A 249 21.40 -8.94 0.64
CA LEU A 249 20.61 -8.10 1.54
C LEU A 249 21.21 -7.94 2.95
N PRO A 250 21.84 -8.98 3.57
CA PRO A 250 22.51 -8.83 4.84
C PRO A 250 23.66 -7.81 4.87
N LEU A 251 24.30 -7.53 3.72
CA LEU A 251 25.35 -6.51 3.62
C LEU A 251 24.83 -5.09 3.90
N PHE A 252 23.54 -4.87 3.66
CA PHE A 252 22.87 -3.58 3.87
C PHE A 252 22.18 -3.48 5.23
N ASN A 253 21.77 -4.61 5.82
CA ASN A 253 21.04 -4.68 7.09
C ASN A 253 21.95 -4.75 8.32
N GLU A 254 23.23 -4.37 8.25
CA GLU A 254 24.18 -4.55 9.35
C GLU A 254 24.06 -5.92 10.02
N GLY A 255 24.22 -6.96 9.21
CA GLY A 255 23.95 -8.36 9.49
C GLY A 255 24.48 -8.88 10.83
N GLN A 256 23.67 -8.76 11.86
CA GLN A 256 24.13 -9.04 13.20
C GLN A 256 23.16 -10.02 13.86
N ALA A 257 23.66 -11.19 14.21
CA ALA A 257 22.87 -12.19 14.94
C ALA A 257 22.52 -11.71 16.37
N ALA A 258 23.41 -10.98 17.04
CA ALA A 258 23.17 -10.46 18.38
C ALA A 258 22.02 -9.45 18.47
N PRO A 259 21.87 -8.48 17.54
CA PRO A 259 20.69 -7.63 17.49
C PRO A 259 19.37 -8.34 17.23
N LEU A 260 19.35 -9.53 16.59
CA LEU A 260 18.08 -10.23 16.34
C LEU A 260 17.36 -10.60 17.64
N LEU A 261 18.06 -11.15 18.63
CA LEU A 261 17.49 -11.48 19.94
C LEU A 261 17.11 -10.21 20.71
N GLN A 262 17.94 -9.18 20.64
CA GLN A 262 17.68 -7.89 21.24
C GLN A 262 16.44 -7.23 20.60
N ASN A 263 16.34 -7.27 19.28
CA ASN A 263 15.16 -6.77 18.54
C ASN A 263 13.90 -7.54 18.92
N ALA A 264 13.97 -8.87 19.06
CA ALA A 264 12.84 -9.67 19.52
C ALA A 264 12.40 -9.30 20.94
N PHE A 265 13.35 -9.08 21.84
CA PHE A 265 13.08 -8.65 23.19
C PHE A 265 12.41 -7.25 23.21
N PHE A 266 12.99 -6.29 22.53
CA PHE A 266 12.40 -4.95 22.43
C PHE A 266 11.03 -4.97 21.77
N ALA A 267 10.86 -5.71 20.68
CA ALA A 267 9.57 -5.85 20.01
C ALA A 267 8.50 -6.44 20.93
N ALA A 268 8.88 -7.44 21.76
CA ALA A 268 7.95 -8.07 22.69
C ALA A 268 7.62 -7.21 23.94
N THR A 269 8.44 -6.20 24.23
CA THR A 269 8.33 -5.38 25.45
C THR A 269 8.21 -3.87 25.17
N SER A 270 8.02 -3.47 23.89
CA SER A 270 8.00 -2.06 23.47
C SER A 270 6.88 -1.24 24.10
N ASP A 271 5.75 -1.88 24.37
CA ASP A 271 4.57 -1.25 24.95
C ASP A 271 3.76 -2.27 25.78
N LEU A 272 2.79 -1.77 26.55
CA LEU A 272 1.95 -2.62 27.39
C LEU A 272 1.17 -3.67 26.59
N GLY A 273 0.72 -3.34 25.38
CA GLY A 273 -0.04 -4.27 24.52
C GLY A 273 0.84 -5.44 24.07
N SER A 274 2.05 -5.16 23.59
CA SER A 274 3.06 -6.15 23.22
C SER A 274 3.45 -7.06 24.39
N LEU A 275 3.65 -6.47 25.58
CA LEU A 275 3.96 -7.23 26.80
C LEU A 275 2.80 -8.14 27.21
N LEU A 276 1.56 -7.65 27.20
CA LEU A 276 0.37 -8.45 27.48
C LEU A 276 0.20 -9.58 26.45
N GLN A 277 0.45 -9.33 25.18
CA GLN A 277 0.39 -10.34 24.15
C GLN A 277 1.47 -11.43 24.39
N LEU A 278 2.69 -11.04 24.72
CA LEU A 278 3.75 -12.00 25.09
C LEU A 278 3.34 -12.82 26.31
N ALA A 279 2.81 -12.17 27.36
CA ALA A 279 2.34 -12.85 28.57
C ALA A 279 1.21 -13.85 28.27
N LEU A 280 0.27 -13.50 27.38
CA LEU A 280 -0.78 -14.41 26.91
C LEU A 280 -0.22 -15.60 26.14
N VAL A 281 0.75 -15.39 25.24
CA VAL A 281 1.41 -16.45 24.47
C VAL A 281 2.12 -17.42 25.41
N VAL A 282 3.01 -16.90 26.25
CA VAL A 282 3.80 -17.71 27.20
C VAL A 282 2.89 -18.38 28.21
N GLY A 283 1.94 -17.64 28.79
CA GLY A 283 0.98 -18.17 29.77
C GLY A 283 0.10 -19.28 29.19
N SER A 284 -0.39 -19.13 27.96
CA SER A 284 -1.21 -20.16 27.29
C SER A 284 -0.42 -21.44 27.07
N LEU A 285 0.81 -21.33 26.57
CA LEU A 285 1.67 -22.49 26.31
C LEU A 285 2.14 -23.15 27.61
N ALA A 286 2.56 -22.35 28.61
CA ALA A 286 3.00 -22.87 29.91
C ALA A 286 1.86 -23.59 30.64
N PHE A 287 0.66 -23.02 30.62
CA PHE A 287 -0.52 -23.63 31.20
C PHE A 287 -0.84 -24.99 30.54
N ALA A 288 -0.90 -25.03 29.20
CA ALA A 288 -1.15 -26.29 28.47
C ALA A 288 -0.03 -27.33 28.69
N ALA A 289 1.23 -26.86 28.72
CA ALA A 289 2.40 -27.69 29.00
C ALA A 289 2.36 -28.29 30.42
N GLY A 290 1.94 -27.50 31.43
CA GLY A 290 1.83 -27.96 32.82
C GLY A 290 0.78 -29.06 33.04
N LEU A 291 -0.16 -29.24 32.11
CA LEU A 291 -1.14 -30.32 32.15
C LEU A 291 -0.61 -31.66 31.59
N LYS A 292 0.56 -31.66 30.98
CA LYS A 292 1.16 -32.85 30.35
C LYS A 292 2.13 -33.55 31.30
N LYS A 293 2.16 -34.88 31.22
CA LYS A 293 3.18 -35.67 31.88
C LYS A 293 4.46 -35.70 31.06
N GLY A 294 5.60 -35.42 31.70
CA GLY A 294 6.93 -35.38 31.07
C GLY A 294 7.28 -34.02 30.44
N PHE A 295 8.44 -33.96 29.78
CA PHE A 295 8.93 -32.71 29.19
C PHE A 295 8.09 -32.29 27.96
N PRO A 296 7.45 -31.09 27.98
CA PRO A 296 6.51 -30.64 26.98
C PRO A 296 7.21 -30.04 25.73
N TRP A 297 8.16 -30.75 25.14
CA TRP A 297 9.04 -30.24 24.08
C TRP A 297 8.27 -29.66 22.87
N ARG A 298 7.07 -30.18 22.56
CA ARG A 298 6.24 -29.66 21.46
C ARG A 298 5.73 -28.25 21.74
N HIS A 299 5.29 -27.99 22.96
CA HIS A 299 4.83 -26.65 23.38
C HIS A 299 5.99 -25.65 23.36
N VAL A 300 7.18 -26.08 23.82
CA VAL A 300 8.40 -25.29 23.76
C VAL A 300 8.75 -24.98 22.30
N LEU A 301 8.68 -25.96 21.43
CA LEU A 301 9.03 -25.77 20.00
C LEU A 301 8.02 -24.83 19.30
N VAL A 302 6.72 -24.92 19.61
CA VAL A 302 5.71 -23.98 19.14
C VAL A 302 5.99 -22.56 19.67
N GLY A 303 6.34 -22.44 20.94
CA GLY A 303 6.72 -21.14 21.53
C GLY A 303 7.91 -20.52 20.84
N LEU A 304 8.97 -21.31 20.60
CA LEU A 304 10.15 -20.88 19.86
C LEU A 304 9.82 -20.50 18.41
N ALA A 305 8.96 -21.27 17.74
CA ALA A 305 8.50 -20.98 16.38
C ALA A 305 7.74 -19.64 16.30
N ILE A 306 6.81 -19.41 17.19
CA ILE A 306 6.06 -18.14 17.24
C ILE A 306 6.98 -16.98 17.67
N GLY A 307 7.85 -17.20 18.65
CA GLY A 307 8.85 -16.19 19.07
C GLY A 307 9.84 -15.83 17.97
N SER A 308 10.19 -16.79 17.09
CA SER A 308 11.09 -16.53 15.96
C SER A 308 10.56 -15.47 14.99
N LEU A 309 9.24 -15.24 14.94
CA LEU A 309 8.65 -14.18 14.15
C LEU A 309 9.03 -12.76 14.62
N LEU A 310 9.50 -12.63 15.86
CA LEU A 310 9.95 -11.35 16.43
C LEU A 310 11.45 -11.07 16.22
N LEU A 311 12.24 -12.04 15.74
CA LEU A 311 13.70 -11.91 15.63
C LEU A 311 14.14 -10.70 14.80
N ARG A 312 13.38 -10.30 13.81
CA ARG A 312 13.65 -9.13 12.96
C ARG A 312 12.89 -7.86 13.40
N GLY A 313 12.31 -7.87 14.59
CA GLY A 313 11.51 -6.77 15.12
C GLY A 313 10.09 -6.71 14.56
N LEU A 314 9.28 -5.78 15.09
CA LEU A 314 7.89 -5.60 14.67
C LEU A 314 7.78 -5.13 13.21
N ALA A 315 8.75 -4.35 12.73
CA ALA A 315 8.72 -3.78 11.39
C ALA A 315 8.76 -4.84 10.26
N PHE A 316 9.33 -6.04 10.50
CA PHE A 316 9.49 -7.05 9.45
C PHE A 316 8.49 -8.20 9.54
N HIS A 317 8.25 -8.77 10.72
CA HIS A 317 7.35 -9.93 10.88
C HIS A 317 6.39 -9.76 12.05
N GLY A 318 6.33 -8.57 12.62
CA GLY A 318 5.48 -8.28 13.76
C GLY A 318 4.01 -8.56 13.52
N LEU A 319 3.49 -8.29 12.32
CA LEU A 319 2.12 -8.63 11.97
C LEU A 319 1.87 -10.13 11.97
N SER A 320 2.80 -10.94 11.43
CA SER A 320 2.68 -12.39 11.47
C SER A 320 2.62 -12.93 12.89
N TYR A 321 3.44 -12.38 13.79
CA TYR A 321 3.39 -12.69 15.22
C TYR A 321 2.07 -12.26 15.84
N GLN A 322 1.64 -11.01 15.60
CA GLN A 322 0.42 -10.45 16.20
C GLN A 322 -0.81 -11.28 15.85
N TYR A 323 -0.95 -11.70 14.59
CA TYR A 323 -2.04 -12.57 14.15
C TYR A 323 -1.94 -13.96 14.77
N ALA A 324 -0.79 -14.62 14.65
CA ALA A 324 -0.59 -15.99 15.14
C ALA A 324 -0.76 -16.11 16.66
N ALA A 325 -0.28 -15.11 17.41
CA ALA A 325 -0.38 -15.05 18.86
C ALA A 325 -1.83 -15.08 19.37
N LEU A 326 -2.77 -14.51 18.59
CA LEU A 326 -4.19 -14.49 18.95
C LEU A 326 -4.88 -15.87 18.88
N ALA A 327 -4.23 -16.87 18.31
CA ALA A 327 -4.76 -18.25 18.36
C ALA A 327 -4.39 -18.99 19.66
N LEU A 328 -3.28 -18.62 20.33
CA LEU A 328 -2.77 -19.37 21.47
C LEU A 328 -3.67 -19.33 22.71
N PRO A 329 -4.37 -18.23 23.04
CA PRO A 329 -5.31 -18.21 24.16
C PRO A 329 -6.46 -19.22 24.05
N LEU A 330 -6.69 -19.84 22.87
CA LEU A 330 -7.60 -20.98 22.76
C LEU A 330 -7.31 -22.09 23.78
N LEU A 331 -6.04 -22.30 24.11
CA LEU A 331 -5.62 -23.29 25.12
C LEU A 331 -6.18 -22.97 26.52
N LEU A 332 -6.30 -21.68 26.85
CA LEU A 332 -6.92 -21.21 28.11
C LEU A 332 -8.45 -21.23 28.02
N VAL A 333 -8.99 -20.72 26.90
CA VAL A 333 -10.44 -20.67 26.66
C VAL A 333 -11.05 -22.07 26.67
N ALA A 334 -10.33 -23.07 26.19
CA ALA A 334 -10.73 -24.48 26.24
C ALA A 334 -10.92 -25.01 27.66
N ARG A 335 -10.47 -24.32 28.70
CA ARG A 335 -10.56 -24.73 30.11
C ARG A 335 -11.49 -23.86 30.94
N LEU A 336 -12.10 -22.81 30.33
CA LEU A 336 -13.04 -21.96 31.06
C LEU A 336 -14.26 -22.76 31.53
N ASP A 337 -14.70 -22.54 32.77
CA ASP A 337 -15.96 -23.10 33.26
C ASP A 337 -17.14 -22.26 32.73
N ASP A 338 -17.77 -22.76 31.68
CA ASP A 338 -18.91 -22.13 31.01
C ASP A 338 -20.28 -22.58 31.53
N ARG A 339 -20.32 -23.37 32.61
CA ARG A 339 -21.57 -23.86 33.22
C ARG A 339 -22.28 -22.78 34.06
N SER A 340 -21.51 -21.86 34.62
CA SER A 340 -22.04 -20.77 35.44
C SER A 340 -22.84 -19.77 34.62
N VAL A 341 -24.08 -19.50 35.01
CA VAL A 341 -24.92 -18.46 34.36
C VAL A 341 -24.30 -17.08 34.53
N ALA A 342 -23.68 -16.83 35.71
CA ALA A 342 -22.98 -15.56 35.95
C ALA A 342 -21.82 -15.33 34.97
N MET A 343 -21.00 -16.37 34.75
CA MET A 343 -19.91 -16.30 33.76
C MET A 343 -20.44 -16.01 32.36
N ARG A 344 -21.49 -16.73 31.91
CA ARG A 344 -22.12 -16.45 30.63
C ARG A 344 -22.67 -15.04 30.51
N GLY A 345 -23.29 -14.54 31.59
CA GLY A 345 -23.77 -13.16 31.68
C GLY A 345 -22.65 -12.13 31.52
N MET A 346 -21.52 -12.30 32.21
CA MET A 346 -20.33 -11.46 32.04
C MET A 346 -19.78 -11.47 30.61
N LEU A 347 -19.69 -12.64 30.01
CA LEU A 347 -19.22 -12.78 28.62
C LEU A 347 -20.18 -12.13 27.61
N LEU A 348 -21.51 -12.19 27.84
CA LEU A 348 -22.48 -11.47 27.03
C LEU A 348 -22.35 -9.96 27.17
N ILE A 349 -22.11 -9.44 28.39
CA ILE A 349 -21.84 -8.01 28.61
C ILE A 349 -20.58 -7.61 27.82
N LEU A 350 -19.48 -8.36 27.95
CA LEU A 350 -18.27 -8.11 27.22
C LEU A 350 -18.51 -8.11 25.69
N SER A 351 -19.23 -9.10 25.20
CA SER A 351 -19.60 -9.17 23.77
C SER A 351 -20.41 -7.97 23.30
N THR A 352 -21.33 -7.48 24.15
CA THR A 352 -22.12 -6.28 23.86
C THR A 352 -21.23 -5.03 23.80
N VAL A 353 -20.31 -4.87 24.76
CA VAL A 353 -19.34 -3.75 24.77
C VAL A 353 -18.47 -3.77 23.51
N LEU A 354 -17.96 -4.93 23.14
CA LEU A 354 -17.15 -5.08 21.91
C LEU A 354 -17.95 -4.80 20.65
N LEU A 355 -19.21 -5.26 20.57
CA LEU A 355 -20.10 -4.93 19.46
C LEU A 355 -20.34 -3.42 19.36
N VAL A 356 -20.66 -2.77 20.51
CA VAL A 356 -20.80 -1.31 20.55
C VAL A 356 -19.52 -0.64 20.05
N ARG A 357 -18.34 -1.11 20.48
CA ARG A 357 -17.04 -0.58 20.04
C ARG A 357 -16.86 -0.74 18.52
N LEU A 358 -17.25 -1.87 17.94
CA LEU A 358 -17.17 -2.09 16.48
C LEU A 358 -18.11 -1.16 15.70
N VAL A 359 -19.34 -0.96 16.20
CA VAL A 359 -20.35 -0.13 15.52
C VAL A 359 -20.01 1.35 15.63
N THR A 360 -19.70 1.81 16.84
CA THR A 360 -19.48 3.24 17.06
C THR A 360 -18.19 3.71 16.42
N GLY A 361 -17.11 2.93 16.49
CA GLY A 361 -15.74 3.37 16.16
C GLY A 361 -15.49 4.76 16.72
N GLY A 362 -14.46 5.05 17.46
CA GLY A 362 -14.26 6.39 18.04
C GLY A 362 -14.35 7.50 16.97
N GLN A 363 -14.82 8.69 17.33
CA GLN A 363 -14.85 9.83 16.40
C GLN A 363 -13.44 10.14 15.87
N ASP A 364 -12.45 10.09 16.75
CA ASP A 364 -11.04 10.30 16.42
C ASP A 364 -10.53 9.25 15.43
N GLU A 365 -10.94 8.00 15.59
CA GLU A 365 -10.58 6.91 14.68
C GLU A 365 -11.19 7.09 13.29
N ARG A 366 -12.46 7.51 13.20
CA ARG A 366 -13.11 7.81 11.93
C ARG A 366 -12.46 9.00 11.22
N ALA A 367 -12.13 10.05 11.96
CA ALA A 367 -11.41 11.21 11.46
C ALA A 367 -10.01 10.81 10.95
N HIS A 368 -9.32 9.94 11.68
CA HIS A 368 -8.03 9.42 11.30
C HIS A 368 -8.11 8.58 10.00
N ILE A 369 -9.08 7.67 9.89
CA ILE A 369 -9.32 6.90 8.67
C ILE A 369 -9.62 7.81 7.48
N ALA A 370 -10.43 8.83 7.67
CA ALA A 370 -10.75 9.80 6.60
C ALA A 370 -9.53 10.62 6.17
N LYS A 371 -8.71 11.07 7.13
CA LYS A 371 -7.51 11.88 6.90
C LYS A 371 -6.44 11.14 6.08
N TYR A 372 -6.26 9.84 6.33
CA TYR A 372 -5.23 9.02 5.68
C TYR A 372 -5.81 8.12 4.57
N ARG A 373 -6.91 8.55 3.98
CA ARG A 373 -7.49 7.85 2.83
C ARG A 373 -6.54 7.88 1.64
N ILE A 374 -6.37 6.75 1.00
CA ILE A 374 -5.58 6.62 -0.23
C ILE A 374 -6.25 7.47 -1.33
N PRO A 375 -5.55 8.41 -1.96
CA PRO A 375 -6.10 9.22 -3.04
C PRO A 375 -6.31 8.35 -4.29
N GLU A 376 -7.44 8.50 -4.96
CA GLU A 376 -7.73 7.77 -6.21
C GLU A 376 -6.83 8.22 -7.37
N THR A 377 -6.39 9.47 -7.33
CA THR A 377 -5.48 10.06 -8.32
C THR A 377 -4.39 10.86 -7.65
N THR A 378 -3.18 10.77 -8.17
CA THR A 378 -2.02 11.57 -7.79
C THR A 378 -1.69 12.56 -8.91
N GLU A 379 -0.84 13.53 -8.65
CA GLU A 379 -0.32 14.42 -9.70
C GLU A 379 0.39 13.65 -10.80
N PHE A 380 1.27 12.70 -10.41
CA PHE A 380 1.96 11.85 -11.38
C PHE A 380 0.97 11.01 -12.20
N SER A 381 -0.05 10.43 -11.57
CA SER A 381 -1.03 9.62 -12.29
C SER A 381 -1.83 10.44 -13.32
N ARG A 382 -2.15 11.70 -13.01
CA ARG A 382 -2.78 12.64 -13.96
C ARG A 382 -1.85 12.94 -15.13
N LEU A 383 -0.60 13.30 -14.84
CA LEU A 383 0.43 13.55 -15.86
C LEU A 383 0.65 12.33 -16.75
N ALA A 384 0.79 11.15 -16.14
CA ALA A 384 0.99 9.90 -16.86
C ALA A 384 -0.19 9.60 -17.79
N LYS A 385 -1.44 9.68 -17.30
CA LYS A 385 -2.64 9.44 -18.11
C LYS A 385 -2.80 10.45 -19.25
N ALA A 386 -2.40 11.71 -19.02
CA ALA A 386 -2.48 12.76 -20.05
C ALA A 386 -1.48 12.53 -21.19
N LEU A 387 -0.26 12.06 -20.89
CA LEU A 387 0.83 11.95 -21.87
C LEU A 387 1.03 10.53 -22.43
N THR A 388 0.32 9.52 -21.89
CA THR A 388 0.52 8.13 -22.28
C THR A 388 -0.79 7.44 -22.66
N GLN A 389 -0.70 6.46 -23.54
CA GLN A 389 -1.79 5.54 -23.87
C GLN A 389 -1.81 4.35 -22.87
N PRO A 390 -2.90 3.58 -22.76
CA PRO A 390 -3.00 2.42 -21.85
C PRO A 390 -1.86 1.39 -22.00
N GLY A 391 -1.34 1.20 -23.20
CA GLY A 391 -0.22 0.28 -23.48
C GLY A 391 1.17 0.84 -23.20
N ASP A 392 1.30 2.15 -22.96
CA ASP A 392 2.58 2.78 -22.64
C ASP A 392 3.02 2.41 -21.22
N ARG A 393 4.33 2.38 -21.03
CA ARG A 393 4.96 2.12 -19.73
C ARG A 393 5.48 3.41 -19.11
N VAL A 394 5.47 3.48 -17.78
CA VAL A 394 6.01 4.62 -17.00
C VAL A 394 7.05 4.12 -16.01
N LEU A 395 7.81 5.04 -15.42
CA LEU A 395 8.78 4.71 -14.38
C LEU A 395 8.54 5.58 -13.15
N ALA A 396 8.48 4.97 -11.96
CA ALA A 396 8.27 5.67 -10.69
C ALA A 396 9.27 5.16 -9.65
N TYR A 397 10.43 5.82 -9.55
CA TYR A 397 11.52 5.51 -8.63
C TYR A 397 11.57 6.52 -7.45
N SER A 398 12.17 6.20 -6.28
CA SER A 398 12.78 4.92 -5.94
C SER A 398 11.78 3.85 -5.48
N PHE A 399 10.81 4.12 -4.64
CA PHE A 399 9.82 3.16 -4.10
C PHE A 399 8.40 3.76 -4.19
N GLN A 400 8.03 4.26 -5.38
CA GLN A 400 6.76 4.95 -5.64
C GLN A 400 5.76 4.03 -6.37
N ASN A 401 5.63 2.79 -5.88
CA ASN A 401 4.86 1.73 -6.55
C ASN A 401 3.38 2.04 -6.69
N TYR A 402 2.81 2.87 -5.80
CA TYR A 402 1.41 3.28 -5.90
C TYR A 402 1.11 4.01 -7.22
N GLU A 403 2.08 4.71 -7.78
CA GLU A 403 1.91 5.48 -9.01
C GLU A 403 1.57 4.61 -10.23
N TYR A 404 2.04 3.37 -10.26
CA TYR A 404 1.66 2.40 -11.30
C TYR A 404 0.19 1.97 -11.18
N ILE A 405 -0.32 1.87 -9.94
CA ILE A 405 -1.73 1.55 -9.68
C ILE A 405 -2.61 2.76 -10.03
N ALA A 406 -2.28 3.95 -9.51
CA ALA A 406 -3.05 5.16 -9.70
C ALA A 406 -3.09 5.62 -11.17
N SER A 407 -1.99 5.45 -11.91
CA SER A 407 -1.92 5.76 -13.35
C SER A 407 -2.54 4.69 -14.24
N ASP A 408 -2.72 3.49 -13.72
CA ASP A 408 -3.06 2.30 -14.50
C ASP A 408 -2.08 2.07 -15.67
N ARG A 409 -0.78 2.18 -15.36
CA ARG A 409 0.31 1.93 -16.30
C ARG A 409 1.27 0.89 -15.74
N LEU A 410 1.86 0.09 -16.63
CA LEU A 410 2.88 -0.87 -16.25
C LEU A 410 4.25 -0.20 -16.12
N PRO A 411 5.12 -0.75 -15.27
CA PRO A 411 6.51 -0.29 -15.15
C PRO A 411 7.29 -0.45 -16.46
N ALA A 412 8.18 0.51 -16.74
CA ALA A 412 9.09 0.48 -17.88
C ALA A 412 10.32 -0.41 -17.65
N SER A 413 10.57 -0.82 -16.41
CA SER A 413 11.69 -1.69 -16.05
C SER A 413 11.21 -2.91 -15.28
N GLY A 414 11.94 -4.00 -15.43
CA GLY A 414 11.80 -5.17 -14.59
C GLY A 414 12.20 -4.89 -13.13
N TYR A 415 13.05 -3.90 -12.87
CA TYR A 415 13.17 -3.27 -11.56
C TYR A 415 12.16 -2.12 -11.45
N TYR A 416 10.90 -2.42 -11.10
CA TYR A 416 9.84 -1.41 -10.94
C TYR A 416 9.97 -0.57 -9.65
N PHE A 417 10.84 -0.97 -8.76
CA PHE A 417 11.46 -0.16 -7.70
C PHE A 417 12.97 -0.45 -7.68
N TYR A 418 13.79 0.47 -7.17
CA TYR A 418 15.23 0.34 -7.29
C TYR A 418 15.94 0.79 -6.01
N PHE A 419 16.78 -0.11 -5.47
CA PHE A 419 17.46 0.03 -4.21
C PHE A 419 18.96 -0.37 -4.30
N PRO A 420 19.79 0.02 -3.32
CA PRO A 420 21.24 -0.26 -3.36
C PRO A 420 21.59 -1.74 -3.48
N TRP A 421 20.82 -2.64 -2.87
CA TRP A 421 21.09 -4.09 -2.95
C TRP A 421 20.78 -4.68 -4.32
N GLN A 422 19.87 -4.09 -5.10
CA GLN A 422 19.63 -4.48 -6.48
C GLN A 422 20.82 -4.07 -7.36
N GLN A 423 21.37 -2.87 -7.16
CA GLN A 423 22.62 -2.45 -7.80
C GLN A 423 23.77 -3.37 -7.43
N LYS A 424 23.91 -3.73 -6.14
CA LYS A 424 24.95 -4.65 -5.68
C LYS A 424 24.83 -6.04 -6.30
N TYR A 425 23.60 -6.54 -6.46
CA TYR A 425 23.35 -7.81 -7.15
C TYR A 425 23.81 -7.74 -8.62
N LEU A 426 23.60 -6.61 -9.30
CA LEU A 426 24.00 -6.41 -10.70
C LEU A 426 25.51 -6.44 -10.94
N GLU A 427 26.31 -6.18 -9.89
CA GLU A 427 27.76 -6.31 -10.00
C GLU A 427 28.20 -7.77 -10.24
N HIS A 428 27.47 -8.74 -9.66
CA HIS A 428 27.75 -10.16 -9.75
C HIS A 428 26.46 -10.99 -9.85
N PRO A 429 25.72 -10.90 -10.99
CA PRO A 429 24.47 -11.63 -11.16
C PRO A 429 24.72 -13.14 -11.18
N VAL A 430 23.85 -13.91 -10.53
CA VAL A 430 23.97 -15.37 -10.44
C VAL A 430 22.93 -16.08 -11.31
N LEU A 431 23.20 -17.35 -11.66
CA LEU A 431 22.30 -18.23 -12.41
C LEU A 431 21.86 -17.67 -13.77
N GLY A 432 22.59 -16.68 -14.32
CA GLY A 432 22.27 -16.03 -15.57
C GLY A 432 21.04 -15.09 -15.49
N ILE A 433 20.63 -14.72 -14.30
CA ILE A 433 19.48 -13.80 -14.09
C ILE A 433 20.01 -12.38 -13.95
N ARG A 434 19.71 -11.53 -14.93
CA ARG A 434 20.07 -10.12 -14.93
C ARG A 434 18.86 -9.29 -15.41
N ILE A 435 18.52 -8.29 -14.65
CA ILE A 435 17.56 -7.23 -14.98
C ILE A 435 18.32 -5.93 -14.82
N ASP A 436 18.40 -5.13 -15.88
CA ASP A 436 19.23 -3.93 -15.89
C ASP A 436 18.36 -2.68 -16.08
N PRO A 437 18.12 -1.88 -15.03
CA PRO A 437 17.26 -0.71 -15.11
C PRO A 437 17.84 0.38 -16.00
N CYS A 438 19.17 0.40 -16.18
CA CYS A 438 19.85 1.34 -17.07
C CYS A 438 19.64 1.00 -18.55
N GLU A 439 19.63 -0.30 -18.88
CA GLU A 439 19.27 -0.79 -20.20
C GLU A 439 17.79 -0.58 -20.48
N ASP A 440 16.93 -0.87 -19.50
CA ASP A 440 15.49 -0.74 -19.60
C ASP A 440 15.07 0.71 -19.92
N ILE A 441 15.58 1.72 -19.18
CA ILE A 441 15.23 3.13 -19.40
C ILE A 441 15.70 3.61 -20.79
N ASN A 442 16.85 3.15 -21.26
CA ASN A 442 17.39 3.51 -22.57
C ASN A 442 16.67 2.81 -23.74
N THR A 443 16.14 1.62 -23.51
CA THR A 443 15.44 0.82 -24.52
C THR A 443 13.96 1.17 -24.61
N VAL A 444 13.27 1.18 -23.47
CA VAL A 444 11.82 1.45 -23.40
C VAL A 444 11.52 2.94 -23.58
N LYS A 445 12.39 3.81 -23.10
CA LYS A 445 12.26 5.28 -23.16
C LYS A 445 10.88 5.76 -22.73
N PRO A 446 10.47 5.50 -21.47
CA PRO A 446 9.14 5.86 -20.99
C PRO A 446 8.88 7.36 -21.20
N LYS A 447 7.65 7.72 -21.60
CA LYS A 447 7.31 9.13 -21.86
C LYS A 447 7.34 9.99 -20.59
N VAL A 448 7.03 9.36 -19.44
CA VAL A 448 6.95 10.02 -18.13
C VAL A 448 7.70 9.20 -17.10
N VAL A 449 8.50 9.88 -16.30
CA VAL A 449 9.29 9.30 -15.21
C VAL A 449 9.09 10.14 -13.94
N MET A 450 8.90 9.48 -12.81
CA MET A 450 8.99 10.05 -11.48
C MET A 450 10.27 9.55 -10.82
N LEU A 451 11.08 10.46 -10.31
CA LEU A 451 12.28 10.13 -9.55
C LEU A 451 12.26 10.82 -8.21
N HIS A 452 11.93 10.06 -7.17
CA HIS A 452 12.09 10.48 -5.79
C HIS A 452 13.44 9.98 -5.29
N GLU A 453 14.39 10.89 -5.14
CA GLU A 453 15.75 10.58 -4.66
C GLU A 453 15.73 10.30 -3.16
N TRP A 454 15.05 9.21 -2.77
CA TRP A 454 14.95 8.81 -1.39
C TRP A 454 16.28 8.28 -0.88
N LYS A 455 16.73 8.80 0.26
CA LYS A 455 17.85 8.26 1.02
C LYS A 455 17.39 7.00 1.76
N VAL A 456 17.68 5.85 1.18
CA VAL A 456 17.22 4.56 1.70
C VAL A 456 17.76 4.31 3.11
N TRP A 457 16.84 4.12 4.07
CA TRP A 457 17.13 3.95 5.51
C TRP A 457 18.00 5.05 6.11
N ASP A 458 17.90 6.29 5.60
CA ASP A 458 18.72 7.46 5.96
C ASP A 458 20.25 7.24 5.82
N ARG A 459 20.67 6.27 5.00
CA ARG A 459 22.07 5.84 4.84
C ARG A 459 22.56 5.84 3.40
N PHE A 460 21.73 5.41 2.46
CA PHE A 460 22.15 5.19 1.08
C PHE A 460 21.56 6.26 0.17
N GLU A 461 22.40 7.21 -0.23
CA GLU A 461 22.02 8.27 -1.16
C GLU A 461 21.75 7.70 -2.56
N TRP A 462 20.75 8.24 -3.25
CA TRP A 462 20.41 7.87 -4.63
C TRP A 462 21.61 7.92 -5.57
N SER A 463 22.46 8.93 -5.44
CA SER A 463 23.69 9.13 -6.23
C SER A 463 24.66 7.95 -6.17
N SER A 464 24.62 7.16 -5.09
CA SER A 464 25.51 6.01 -4.90
C SER A 464 25.11 4.76 -5.72
N TYR A 465 23.87 4.68 -6.20
CA TYR A 465 23.38 3.50 -6.94
C TYR A 465 22.52 3.84 -8.17
N GLY A 466 21.95 5.04 -8.27
CA GLY A 466 21.04 5.46 -9.34
C GLY A 466 21.68 6.29 -10.46
N GLY A 467 23.01 6.42 -10.48
CA GLY A 467 23.72 7.36 -11.37
C GLY A 467 23.45 7.19 -12.86
N CYS A 468 23.29 5.96 -13.36
CA CYS A 468 22.99 5.71 -14.77
C CYS A 468 21.58 6.21 -15.15
N ILE A 469 20.62 6.06 -14.24
CA ILE A 469 19.24 6.54 -14.43
C ILE A 469 19.23 8.07 -14.47
N SER A 470 19.90 8.71 -13.49
CA SER A 470 20.04 10.17 -13.46
C SER A 470 20.71 10.69 -14.74
N SER A 471 21.71 10.00 -15.26
CA SER A 471 22.38 10.36 -16.52
C SER A 471 21.45 10.24 -17.73
N ALA A 472 20.62 9.19 -17.80
CA ALA A 472 19.64 9.04 -18.86
C ALA A 472 18.57 10.13 -18.80
N LEU A 473 18.11 10.47 -17.59
CA LEU A 473 17.14 11.55 -17.38
C LEU A 473 17.70 12.92 -17.78
N ALA A 474 18.94 13.23 -17.41
CA ALA A 474 19.59 14.47 -17.76
C ALA A 474 19.80 14.64 -19.29
N ARG A 475 19.97 13.52 -20.03
CA ARG A 475 20.21 13.53 -21.46
C ARG A 475 18.92 13.62 -22.29
N ASP A 476 17.90 12.83 -21.93
CA ASP A 476 16.75 12.55 -22.79
C ASP A 476 15.42 13.13 -22.26
N TYR A 477 15.42 13.75 -21.07
CA TYR A 477 14.20 14.21 -20.41
C TYR A 477 14.29 15.64 -19.91
N VAL A 478 13.13 16.28 -19.83
CA VAL A 478 12.95 17.59 -19.21
C VAL A 478 12.36 17.39 -17.82
N ARG A 479 13.03 17.87 -16.78
CA ARG A 479 12.46 17.92 -15.43
C ARG A 479 11.44 19.05 -15.35
N LEU A 480 10.24 18.77 -14.89
CA LEU A 480 9.21 19.78 -14.67
C LEU A 480 9.54 20.61 -13.43
N PRO A 481 9.40 21.95 -13.50
CA PRO A 481 9.76 22.85 -12.41
C PRO A 481 9.05 22.51 -11.09
N HIS A 482 9.77 22.60 -9.98
CA HIS A 482 9.29 22.35 -8.61
C HIS A 482 8.69 20.95 -8.40
N THR A 483 9.04 19.97 -9.23
CA THR A 483 8.56 18.60 -9.13
C THR A 483 9.71 17.60 -9.16
N ILE A 484 9.36 16.33 -8.95
CA ILE A 484 10.22 15.17 -9.13
C ILE A 484 9.86 14.40 -10.43
N TYR A 485 9.14 15.07 -11.35
CA TYR A 485 8.63 14.47 -12.58
C TYR A 485 9.48 14.88 -13.78
N TYR A 486 9.70 13.91 -14.66
CA TYR A 486 10.46 14.05 -15.88
C TYR A 486 9.59 13.63 -17.06
N VAL A 487 9.60 14.43 -18.11
CA VAL A 487 8.91 14.14 -19.37
C VAL A 487 9.95 14.04 -20.47
N ARG A 488 9.85 13.03 -21.31
CA ARG A 488 10.78 12.85 -22.44
C ARG A 488 10.79 14.09 -23.33
N SER A 489 11.97 14.52 -23.77
CA SER A 489 12.19 15.85 -24.39
C SER A 489 11.33 16.10 -25.64
N ASP A 490 11.08 15.07 -26.46
CA ASP A 490 10.19 15.17 -27.62
C ASP A 490 8.72 15.40 -27.24
N ILE A 491 8.25 14.72 -26.19
CA ILE A 491 6.89 14.89 -25.65
C ILE A 491 6.77 16.25 -24.96
N ALA A 492 7.77 16.64 -24.18
CA ALA A 492 7.79 17.94 -23.52
C ALA A 492 7.72 19.08 -24.55
N ALA A 493 8.48 18.99 -25.64
CA ALA A 493 8.44 19.99 -26.71
C ALA A 493 7.08 20.02 -27.42
N ALA A 494 6.46 18.86 -27.69
CA ALA A 494 5.14 18.77 -28.31
C ALA A 494 4.02 19.38 -27.44
N GLU A 495 4.13 19.25 -26.10
CA GLU A 495 3.16 19.76 -25.13
C GLU A 495 3.49 21.17 -24.61
N GLY A 496 4.59 21.75 -25.06
CA GLY A 496 5.07 23.05 -24.56
C GLY A 496 5.44 23.01 -23.07
N LEU A 497 5.93 21.86 -22.59
CA LEU A 497 6.43 21.71 -21.22
C LEU A 497 7.88 22.17 -21.21
N VAL A 498 8.18 23.23 -20.49
CA VAL A 498 9.51 23.82 -20.40
C VAL A 498 10.13 23.45 -19.06
N GLY A 499 11.33 22.90 -19.11
CA GLY A 499 12.15 22.73 -17.91
C GLY A 499 12.71 24.07 -17.43
N GLY A 500 13.28 24.06 -16.26
CA GLY A 500 14.03 25.19 -15.70
C GLY A 500 14.03 25.10 -14.18
N SER A 501 15.20 25.26 -13.58
CA SER A 501 15.30 25.68 -12.20
C SER A 501 15.06 27.18 -12.19
N ALA A 502 13.88 27.63 -11.73
CA ALA A 502 13.77 29.03 -11.36
C ALA A 502 14.59 29.20 -10.09
N ASP A 503 15.75 29.84 -10.18
CA ASP A 503 16.57 30.18 -9.01
C ASP A 503 15.81 31.15 -8.09
N THR A 504 14.80 31.84 -8.65
CA THR A 504 13.90 32.70 -7.91
C THR A 504 12.46 32.41 -8.29
N PHE A 505 11.75 31.70 -7.43
CA PHE A 505 10.29 31.51 -7.49
C PHE A 505 9.67 32.10 -6.23
N GLY A 506 8.66 32.94 -6.39
CA GLY A 506 8.02 33.58 -5.25
C GLY A 506 6.76 34.33 -5.62
N ALA A 507 5.96 34.68 -4.63
CA ALA A 507 4.79 35.51 -4.84
C ALA A 507 5.21 36.99 -5.04
N SER A 508 4.50 37.67 -5.93
CA SER A 508 4.58 39.13 -6.07
C SER A 508 4.09 39.85 -4.79
N ALA A 509 4.26 41.16 -4.72
CA ALA A 509 3.48 41.96 -3.80
C ALA A 509 1.96 41.76 -4.05
N GLN A 510 1.16 42.08 -3.03
CA GLN A 510 -0.30 42.07 -3.22
C GLN A 510 -0.70 43.10 -4.28
N VAL A 511 -1.52 42.63 -5.24
CA VAL A 511 -2.04 43.52 -6.29
C VAL A 511 -3.09 44.46 -5.76
N VAL A 512 -3.11 45.66 -6.34
CA VAL A 512 -4.12 46.67 -6.10
C VAL A 512 -4.84 46.99 -7.41
N LYS A 513 -5.97 47.70 -7.31
CA LYS A 513 -6.70 48.16 -8.48
C LYS A 513 -5.78 48.97 -9.43
N GLY A 514 -5.76 48.58 -10.70
CA GLY A 514 -4.95 49.16 -11.75
C GLY A 514 -3.68 48.40 -12.09
N ASP A 515 -3.27 47.45 -11.23
CA ASP A 515 -2.15 46.55 -11.55
C ASP A 515 -2.47 45.65 -12.73
N GLN A 516 -1.42 45.20 -13.43
CA GLN A 516 -1.57 44.34 -14.59
C GLN A 516 -0.44 43.31 -14.68
N ILE A 517 -0.82 42.10 -15.14
CA ILE A 517 0.10 41.06 -15.57
C ILE A 517 0.19 41.13 -17.11
N LYS A 518 1.35 41.45 -17.64
CA LYS A 518 1.57 41.45 -19.10
C LYS A 518 1.77 40.02 -19.59
N VAL A 519 1.00 39.62 -20.59
CA VAL A 519 1.24 38.45 -21.39
C VAL A 519 2.18 38.84 -22.53
N ARG A 520 3.39 38.31 -22.56
CA ARG A 520 4.54 38.81 -23.34
C ARG A 520 4.27 38.86 -24.86
N ASP A 521 4.89 39.85 -25.52
CA ASP A 521 4.82 40.11 -26.97
C ASP A 521 5.31 38.91 -27.83
N GLU A 522 6.21 38.06 -27.32
CA GLU A 522 6.67 36.84 -28.03
C GLU A 522 5.55 35.80 -28.26
N VAL A 523 4.47 35.90 -27.52
CA VAL A 523 3.28 35.06 -27.68
C VAL A 523 2.41 35.54 -28.83
N ALA A 524 2.41 36.86 -29.09
CA ALA A 524 1.68 37.48 -30.19
C ALA A 524 2.38 37.31 -31.56
N ALA A 525 3.69 37.03 -31.56
CA ALA A 525 4.47 36.87 -32.80
C ALA A 525 4.21 35.54 -33.54
N ASN A 526 3.45 34.64 -32.96
CA ASN A 526 3.04 33.41 -33.62
C ASN A 526 1.62 33.60 -34.20
N ASP A 527 1.42 33.31 -35.47
CA ASP A 527 0.11 33.31 -36.19
C ASP A 527 -0.93 32.34 -35.59
N ARG A 528 -0.84 32.04 -34.30
CA ARG A 528 -1.69 31.10 -33.61
C ARG A 528 -2.81 31.82 -32.86
N THR A 529 -4.01 31.31 -33.00
CA THR A 529 -5.17 31.81 -32.25
C THR A 529 -5.07 31.40 -30.78
N VAL A 530 -5.05 32.37 -29.88
CA VAL A 530 -5.08 32.13 -28.42
C VAL A 530 -6.48 31.70 -28.02
N ARG A 531 -6.55 30.60 -27.26
CA ARG A 531 -7.80 30.05 -26.70
C ARG A 531 -8.05 30.50 -25.26
N SER A 532 -7.03 30.45 -24.42
CA SER A 532 -7.11 30.90 -23.04
C SER A 532 -5.77 31.42 -22.52
N VAL A 533 -5.82 32.24 -21.49
CA VAL A 533 -4.65 32.73 -20.74
C VAL A 533 -4.84 32.40 -19.28
N GLY A 534 -3.87 31.72 -18.67
CA GLY A 534 -3.85 31.42 -17.23
C GLY A 534 -2.74 32.19 -16.52
N ALA A 535 -3.00 32.63 -15.29
CA ALA A 535 -1.98 33.17 -14.38
C ALA A 535 -2.02 32.44 -13.04
N LEU A 536 -0.85 32.09 -12.51
CA LEU A 536 -0.76 31.42 -11.20
C LEU A 536 -0.96 32.44 -10.08
N MET A 537 -2.04 32.25 -9.32
CA MET A 537 -2.53 33.19 -8.32
C MET A 537 -2.31 32.70 -6.89
N GLY A 538 -1.99 33.62 -5.98
CA GLY A 538 -1.99 33.42 -4.54
C GLY A 538 -3.12 34.21 -3.90
N THR A 539 -4.06 33.52 -3.24
CA THR A 539 -5.21 34.14 -2.56
C THR A 539 -5.03 34.21 -1.05
N TYR A 540 -3.92 33.68 -0.54
CA TYR A 540 -3.61 33.54 0.90
C TYR A 540 -4.66 32.71 1.65
N GLY A 541 -5.27 31.73 0.97
CA GLY A 541 -6.29 30.84 1.53
C GLY A 541 -7.60 31.53 1.91
N ARG A 542 -7.86 32.73 1.39
CA ARG A 542 -9.05 33.54 1.70
C ARG A 542 -9.84 33.90 0.44
N ARG A 543 -11.11 34.22 0.63
CA ARG A 543 -11.98 34.74 -0.43
C ARG A 543 -11.77 36.25 -0.55
N ASN A 544 -11.26 36.71 -1.69
CA ASN A 544 -10.96 38.10 -1.96
C ASN A 544 -12.07 38.76 -2.76
N GLU A 545 -12.32 40.06 -2.52
CA GLU A 545 -13.33 40.85 -3.25
C GLU A 545 -12.67 41.60 -4.42
N GLY A 546 -13.36 41.66 -5.54
CA GLY A 546 -12.92 42.37 -6.73
C GLY A 546 -13.05 41.58 -8.01
N ILE A 547 -12.55 42.17 -9.10
CA ILE A 547 -12.63 41.62 -10.46
C ILE A 547 -11.28 41.76 -11.15
N ALA A 548 -10.78 40.67 -11.73
CA ALA A 548 -9.73 40.68 -12.73
C ALA A 548 -10.33 40.51 -14.13
N ALA A 549 -9.74 41.16 -15.12
CA ALA A 549 -10.17 41.09 -16.51
C ALA A 549 -9.02 40.80 -17.45
N LEU A 550 -9.22 39.92 -18.42
CA LEU A 550 -8.33 39.77 -19.56
C LEU A 550 -8.66 40.87 -20.58
N VAL A 551 -7.64 41.62 -20.96
CA VAL A 551 -7.75 42.81 -21.82
C VAL A 551 -6.82 42.66 -23.04
N ALA A 552 -7.34 42.90 -24.21
CA ALA A 552 -6.54 43.08 -25.42
C ALA A 552 -6.28 44.57 -25.69
N THR A 553 -5.04 44.91 -26.03
CA THR A 553 -4.68 46.26 -26.54
C THR A 553 -4.79 46.22 -28.06
N LEU A 554 -5.60 47.09 -28.62
CA LEU A 554 -5.80 47.21 -30.06
C LEU A 554 -4.67 48.05 -30.72
N PRO A 555 -4.52 47.98 -32.06
CA PRO A 555 -3.47 48.72 -32.76
C PRO A 555 -3.54 50.24 -32.58
N ASP A 556 -4.73 50.78 -32.33
CA ASP A 556 -4.96 52.21 -32.05
C ASP A 556 -4.63 52.62 -30.59
N GLY A 557 -4.15 51.68 -29.77
CA GLY A 557 -3.83 51.88 -28.36
C GLY A 557 -5.05 51.78 -27.42
N SER A 558 -6.24 51.64 -27.93
CA SER A 558 -7.42 51.40 -27.10
C SER A 558 -7.43 50.00 -26.52
N THR A 559 -8.16 49.78 -25.43
CA THR A 559 -8.26 48.49 -24.76
C THR A 559 -9.65 47.87 -24.85
N LYS A 560 -9.72 46.54 -25.09
CA LYS A 560 -10.95 45.76 -25.13
C LYS A 560 -10.94 44.68 -24.09
N VAL A 561 -11.90 44.65 -23.19
CA VAL A 561 -12.12 43.56 -22.25
C VAL A 561 -12.62 42.32 -22.99
N LEU A 562 -11.92 41.20 -22.85
CA LEU A 562 -12.23 39.91 -23.48
C LEU A 562 -13.03 39.00 -22.54
N SER A 563 -12.59 38.90 -21.28
CA SER A 563 -13.28 38.11 -20.25
C SER A 563 -13.03 38.71 -18.87
N ARG A 564 -13.88 38.34 -17.90
CA ARG A 564 -13.80 38.79 -16.51
C ARG A 564 -13.91 37.62 -15.56
N MET A 565 -13.23 37.72 -14.40
CA MET A 565 -13.27 36.71 -13.33
C MET A 565 -13.35 37.42 -11.97
N PRO A 566 -14.31 37.07 -11.11
CA PRO A 566 -14.31 37.51 -9.72
C PRO A 566 -13.08 36.96 -8.99
N LEU A 567 -12.42 37.77 -8.17
CA LEU A 567 -11.28 37.33 -7.35
C LEU A 567 -11.70 36.25 -6.34
N ALA A 568 -12.97 36.25 -5.96
CA ALA A 568 -13.56 35.25 -5.07
C ALA A 568 -13.60 33.81 -5.66
N ASP A 569 -13.53 33.69 -6.99
CA ASP A 569 -13.54 32.40 -7.69
C ASP A 569 -12.13 31.85 -7.95
N MET A 570 -11.09 32.64 -7.65
CA MET A 570 -9.70 32.20 -7.74
C MET A 570 -9.35 31.28 -6.59
N GLN A 571 -8.62 30.20 -6.89
CA GLN A 571 -8.09 29.27 -5.89
C GLN A 571 -6.66 29.63 -5.52
N ASP A 572 -6.28 29.37 -4.26
CA ASP A 572 -4.94 29.62 -3.77
C ASP A 572 -3.92 28.68 -4.42
N ASN A 573 -2.81 29.23 -4.87
CA ASN A 573 -1.72 28.51 -5.53
C ASN A 573 -2.17 27.72 -6.78
N ALA A 574 -3.17 28.23 -7.51
CA ALA A 574 -3.70 27.63 -8.72
C ALA A 574 -3.74 28.63 -9.88
N TYR A 575 -3.72 28.09 -11.10
CA TYR A 575 -3.90 28.92 -12.29
C TYR A 575 -5.36 29.37 -12.46
N ALA A 576 -5.56 30.69 -12.55
CA ALA A 576 -6.83 31.29 -12.94
C ALA A 576 -6.84 31.49 -14.46
N TYR A 577 -7.74 30.81 -15.17
CA TYR A 577 -7.81 30.81 -16.63
C TYR A 577 -8.91 31.74 -17.15
N PHE A 578 -8.55 32.59 -18.10
CA PHE A 578 -9.41 33.52 -18.82
C PHE A 578 -9.59 33.04 -20.25
N ASP A 579 -10.81 32.78 -20.67
CA ASP A 579 -11.12 32.40 -22.04
C ASP A 579 -10.95 33.60 -22.98
N VAL A 580 -10.38 33.33 -24.16
CA VAL A 580 -10.16 34.33 -25.21
C VAL A 580 -11.18 34.09 -26.33
N PRO A 581 -12.09 35.04 -26.62
CA PRO A 581 -12.98 34.93 -27.77
C PRO A 581 -12.21 34.78 -29.08
N ALA A 582 -12.77 34.03 -30.04
CA ALA A 582 -12.14 33.84 -31.34
C ALA A 582 -11.79 35.18 -32.01
N GLY A 583 -10.53 35.31 -32.44
CA GLY A 583 -9.98 36.51 -33.06
C GLY A 583 -8.48 36.61 -32.92
N THR A 584 -7.84 37.52 -33.63
CA THR A 584 -6.41 37.84 -33.49
C THR A 584 -6.25 38.95 -32.44
N HIS A 585 -5.45 38.70 -31.43
CA HIS A 585 -5.16 39.64 -30.36
C HIS A 585 -3.66 39.79 -30.20
N ASP A 586 -3.12 40.98 -30.59
CA ASP A 586 -1.69 41.21 -30.66
C ASP A 586 -1.05 41.41 -29.28
N LYS A 587 -1.77 42.00 -28.33
CA LYS A 587 -1.25 42.27 -26.97
C LYS A 587 -2.32 41.95 -25.93
N LEU A 588 -2.02 41.02 -25.03
CA LEU A 588 -2.87 40.62 -23.94
C LEU A 588 -2.30 41.00 -22.57
N SER A 589 -3.16 41.42 -21.64
CA SER A 589 -2.83 41.62 -20.23
C SER A 589 -3.98 41.22 -19.32
N ILE A 590 -3.67 40.75 -18.12
CA ILE A 590 -4.66 40.55 -17.05
C ILE A 590 -4.61 41.78 -16.17
N GLN A 591 -5.71 42.52 -16.07
CA GLN A 591 -5.83 43.76 -15.29
C GLN A 591 -6.72 43.56 -14.08
N PHE A 592 -6.33 44.11 -12.93
CA PHE A 592 -7.13 44.11 -11.71
C PHE A 592 -8.01 45.36 -11.71
N VAL A 593 -9.27 45.18 -12.14
CA VAL A 593 -10.20 46.31 -12.42
C VAL A 593 -10.81 46.81 -11.12
N GLU A 594 -11.12 45.91 -10.19
CA GLU A 594 -11.73 46.24 -8.90
C GLU A 594 -11.14 45.38 -7.80
N GLY A 595 -11.04 45.92 -6.57
CA GLY A 595 -10.56 45.19 -5.42
C GLY A 595 -9.05 44.92 -5.45
N GLY A 596 -8.64 43.85 -4.74
CA GLY A 596 -7.23 43.46 -4.60
C GLY A 596 -7.04 42.39 -3.53
N GLY A 597 -5.82 42.34 -2.96
CA GLY A 597 -5.51 41.41 -1.86
C GLY A 597 -5.11 40.02 -2.32
N VAL A 598 -5.00 39.75 -3.62
CA VAL A 598 -4.35 38.59 -4.22
C VAL A 598 -2.92 38.94 -4.60
N SER A 599 -2.09 37.94 -4.84
CA SER A 599 -0.78 38.06 -5.48
C SER A 599 -0.73 37.13 -6.70
N PHE A 600 0.27 37.31 -7.54
CA PHE A 600 0.61 36.30 -8.55
C PHE A 600 2.01 35.77 -8.32
N TRP A 601 2.26 34.58 -8.79
CA TRP A 601 3.56 33.96 -8.67
C TRP A 601 4.46 34.36 -9.82
N GLU A 602 5.74 34.52 -9.51
CA GLU A 602 6.78 34.94 -10.46
C GLU A 602 7.95 33.96 -10.44
N ALA A 603 8.53 33.72 -11.60
CA ALA A 603 9.72 32.91 -11.77
C ALA A 603 10.77 33.68 -12.59
N GLY A 604 12.05 33.40 -12.34
CA GLY A 604 13.19 33.99 -13.07
C GLY A 604 14.48 33.25 -12.75
N GLU A 605 15.46 33.37 -13.62
CA GLU A 605 16.84 32.93 -13.35
C GLU A 605 17.57 33.95 -12.51
N ALA A 606 18.64 33.52 -11.82
CA ALA A 606 19.44 34.44 -11.00
C ALA A 606 20.04 35.56 -11.87
N GLY A 607 19.68 36.79 -11.55
CA GLY A 607 20.11 37.99 -12.29
C GLY A 607 19.14 38.52 -13.35
N ASP A 608 18.11 37.76 -13.71
CA ASP A 608 17.06 38.17 -14.65
C ASP A 608 15.85 38.81 -13.95
N ALA A 609 15.12 39.64 -14.68
CA ALA A 609 13.87 40.20 -14.21
C ALA A 609 12.84 39.06 -14.04
N LYS A 610 12.25 38.94 -12.84
CA LYS A 610 11.16 37.99 -12.59
C LYS A 610 9.99 38.21 -13.53
N ARG A 611 9.37 37.13 -13.98
CA ARG A 611 8.21 37.14 -14.87
C ARG A 611 7.05 36.46 -14.19
N ALA A 612 5.86 37.02 -14.34
CA ALA A 612 4.64 36.39 -13.86
C ALA A 612 4.47 34.99 -14.47
N CYS A 613 4.06 34.02 -13.67
CA CYS A 613 3.77 32.68 -14.12
C CYS A 613 2.48 32.64 -14.95
N VAL A 614 2.64 32.81 -16.25
CA VAL A 614 1.57 32.85 -17.24
C VAL A 614 1.65 31.62 -18.13
N VAL A 615 0.47 31.10 -18.47
CA VAL A 615 0.25 30.01 -19.44
C VAL A 615 -0.66 30.53 -20.56
N VAL A 616 -0.31 30.27 -21.82
CA VAL A 616 -1.12 30.60 -22.98
C VAL A 616 -1.44 29.33 -23.76
N GLU A 617 -2.72 28.99 -23.79
CA GLU A 617 -3.22 27.87 -24.59
C GLU A 617 -3.64 28.39 -25.97
N TYR A 618 -3.18 27.73 -27.02
CA TYR A 618 -3.55 28.00 -28.39
C TYR A 618 -4.62 27.02 -28.88
N SER A 619 -5.38 27.41 -29.89
CA SER A 619 -6.33 26.50 -30.55
C SER A 619 -5.63 25.35 -31.28
N THR A 620 -4.37 25.52 -31.68
CA THR A 620 -3.53 24.51 -32.33
C THR A 620 -2.08 24.64 -31.86
N GLY A 621 -1.40 23.49 -31.71
CA GLY A 621 0.01 23.44 -31.33
C GLY A 621 0.26 23.49 -29.81
N PRO A 622 1.53 23.50 -29.39
CA PRO A 622 1.90 23.39 -27.97
C PRO A 622 1.52 24.65 -27.18
N THR A 623 1.16 24.46 -25.94
CA THR A 623 0.90 25.49 -24.94
C THR A 623 2.19 26.24 -24.61
N TYR A 624 2.15 27.56 -24.56
CA TYR A 624 3.26 28.36 -24.05
C TYR A 624 3.18 28.45 -22.51
N ARG A 625 4.32 28.25 -21.86
CA ARG A 625 4.49 28.41 -20.39
C ARG A 625 5.76 29.22 -20.11
N VAL A 626 5.68 30.09 -19.13
CA VAL A 626 6.88 30.81 -18.66
C VAL A 626 7.83 29.80 -18.00
N PRO A 627 9.11 29.72 -18.41
CA PRO A 627 10.08 28.81 -17.81
C PRO A 627 10.20 28.98 -16.30
N GLY A 628 10.38 27.89 -15.57
CA GLY A 628 10.49 27.91 -14.11
C GLY A 628 9.16 28.00 -13.35
N CYS A 629 8.04 28.15 -14.02
CA CYS A 629 6.72 28.15 -13.40
C CYS A 629 6.14 26.73 -13.25
N PRO A 630 5.41 26.43 -12.16
CA PRO A 630 4.77 25.14 -11.96
C PRO A 630 3.84 24.75 -13.11
N VAL A 631 3.69 23.45 -13.35
CA VAL A 631 2.80 22.93 -14.38
C VAL A 631 1.42 22.63 -13.79
N ASP A 632 0.36 23.07 -14.45
CA ASP A 632 -1.00 22.67 -14.12
C ASP A 632 -1.29 21.29 -14.74
N PHE A 633 -1.22 20.24 -13.93
CA PHE A 633 -1.45 18.86 -14.36
C PHE A 633 -2.90 18.59 -14.79
N SER A 634 -3.85 19.45 -14.42
CA SER A 634 -5.26 19.32 -14.87
C SER A 634 -5.45 19.70 -16.33
N ARG A 635 -4.50 20.45 -16.89
CA ARG A 635 -4.54 20.99 -18.26
C ARG A 635 -3.53 20.34 -19.22
N VAL A 636 -2.66 19.46 -18.73
CA VAL A 636 -1.73 18.71 -19.59
C VAL A 636 -2.52 17.67 -20.40
N GLY A 637 -2.23 17.53 -21.69
CA GLY A 637 -2.90 16.58 -22.59
C GLY A 637 -4.33 16.98 -23.01
N THR A 638 -4.82 18.17 -22.64
CA THR A 638 -6.11 18.68 -23.09
C THR A 638 -6.05 19.38 -24.45
N ALA A 639 -4.84 19.49 -25.06
CA ALA A 639 -4.71 19.89 -26.45
C ALA A 639 -5.51 18.91 -27.33
N LEU A 640 -6.45 19.43 -28.13
CA LEU A 640 -7.28 18.63 -29.01
C LEU A 640 -6.42 17.69 -29.87
N PRO A 641 -6.84 16.43 -30.09
CA PRO A 641 -6.13 15.55 -31.03
C PRO A 641 -6.04 16.28 -32.36
N SER A 642 -4.83 16.33 -32.94
CA SER A 642 -4.65 16.79 -34.30
C SER A 642 -5.71 16.15 -35.18
N PRO A 643 -6.41 16.89 -36.03
CA PRO A 643 -7.29 16.25 -37.00
C PRO A 643 -6.48 15.22 -37.77
N ARG A 644 -6.95 13.97 -37.79
CA ARG A 644 -6.37 12.83 -38.50
C ARG A 644 -6.37 13.09 -40.01
#